data_969926ac2a602f750b066bb6eb0de362
#
_entry.id   969926ac2a602f750b066bb6eb0de362
#
_cell.length_a   1.000
_cell.length_b   1.000
_cell.length_c   1.000
_cell.angle_alpha   90.00
_cell.angle_beta   90.00
_cell.angle_gamma   90.00
#
_symmetry.space_group_name_H-M   'P 1'
#
loop_
_entity.id
_entity.type
_entity.pdbx_description
1 polymer ?
#
loop_
_entity_poly.entity_id
_entity_poly.type
_entity_poly.pdbx_seq_one_letter_code
_entity_poly.pdbx_strand_id
1 'polypeptide(L)'
;MPTFSRSLEQSLHRALALANERHHEYATLEHLLLSLVDDQDAAAVMRACNVDMDKLRRNLVEYVDSELENLVQAGSDDSKPTAGFQRVIQRAVIHVQSSGREEVTGANVLVAIFAERESHAAYFLQEQDMTRYDAVNYISHGIAKRSGMSESRPVRGAEEETETKAGDDKQKKTDALEAYCVNLNKKAHEGKIDPLIGRDSEIQRTIQVLCRRQKNNPLFVGEPGVGKTAIAEGLAKRINDGTVPEVLATATVFALDMGALLAGTRYRGDFEERLKQVVKEIEAYPNAIMFIDEIHTVIGAGATSGGAMDASNLLKPALASGSLRCMGSTTYKEYRQYFEKDRALVRRFQKIDVAEPTVADAIEILKGLKPCFEDYHKLRYTNEAIKAAVELSARYIHDRKLPDKAIDVIDESGAAQMLLPEAKRKKTIGLKEIEATIATMARIPPKSVSKDDAELLANLETTLKRVVFGQDRAIESLAASIKLARAGLREPEKPIGNYLFSGPTGVGKTEVAKQLASTLGVPLLRFDMSEYMERHTVSRLIGAPPGYVGFDQGGLLTDGVDQSPHCVLLLDEIEKAHPDLFNILLQVMDHGKLTDHNGKQIDFRNVILIMTTNAGAADLSKPAYGFTRQKREGDDTEAINRTFAPEFRNRLDAVIPFAHLTTDVIAQVVEKFVLQLEAQLADRNVTIELSEEASRWLVERGYDEQMGARPMARVIQEHIKTPLADMVLFGALKHGGHVRVVVEGEGRDSKLGFQFPEGPVTPKPEKIAEEAKRAARRKPTAAAKAAKPGAKAGPKSGPASKPGPASKSGPKSGPKLPLVKV
;
A
#
# COMPACT_ATOMS: atom_id res chain seq x y z
N MET A 1 19.61 -3.90 13.64
CA MET A 1 20.55 -3.11 12.82
C MET A 1 21.80 -3.94 12.71
N PRO A 2 22.43 -4.05 11.54
CA PRO A 2 23.69 -4.75 11.41
C PRO A 2 24.76 -4.09 12.31
N THR A 3 25.61 -4.89 12.90
CA THR A 3 26.72 -4.45 13.75
C THR A 3 27.97 -4.19 12.90
N PHE A 4 28.87 -3.32 13.37
CA PHE A 4 30.17 -3.14 12.70
C PHE A 4 31.15 -4.24 13.11
N SER A 5 31.97 -4.68 12.17
CA SER A 5 33.06 -5.58 12.49
C SER A 5 34.12 -4.86 13.38
N ARG A 6 34.78 -5.61 14.24
CA ARG A 6 35.84 -5.06 15.10
C ARG A 6 36.96 -4.36 14.31
N SER A 7 37.29 -4.91 13.13
CA SER A 7 38.29 -4.33 12.25
C SER A 7 37.81 -2.97 11.72
N LEU A 8 36.53 -2.90 11.29
CA LEU A 8 35.97 -1.65 10.79
C LEU A 8 35.83 -0.59 11.89
N GLU A 9 35.41 -0.94 13.12
CA GLU A 9 35.37 0.02 14.23
C GLU A 9 36.72 0.63 14.50
N GLN A 10 37.79 -0.20 14.53
CA GLN A 10 39.15 0.28 14.68
C GLN A 10 39.60 1.19 13.54
N SER A 11 39.21 0.87 12.30
CA SER A 11 39.53 1.68 11.11
C SER A 11 38.79 3.03 11.12
N LEU A 12 37.53 3.08 11.58
CA LEU A 12 36.78 4.32 11.74
C LEU A 12 37.41 5.22 12.82
N HIS A 13 37.80 4.65 13.96
CA HIS A 13 38.51 5.39 15.00
C HIS A 13 39.86 5.90 14.52
N ARG A 14 40.59 5.08 13.76
CA ARG A 14 41.89 5.48 13.19
C ARG A 14 41.72 6.62 12.17
N ALA A 15 40.68 6.62 11.35
CA ALA A 15 40.39 7.69 10.40
C ALA A 15 40.18 9.03 11.11
N LEU A 16 39.44 9.03 12.23
CA LEU A 16 39.25 10.23 13.05
C LEU A 16 40.54 10.64 13.77
N ALA A 17 41.30 9.69 14.28
CA ALA A 17 42.61 9.96 14.91
C ALA A 17 43.59 10.57 13.92
N LEU A 18 43.67 10.07 12.68
CA LEU A 18 44.51 10.61 11.61
C LEU A 18 44.19 12.06 11.27
N ALA A 19 42.86 12.43 11.30
CA ALA A 19 42.44 13.81 11.10
C ALA A 19 42.81 14.69 12.30
N ASN A 20 42.64 14.18 13.54
CA ASN A 20 43.04 14.88 14.77
C ASN A 20 44.56 15.10 14.86
N GLU A 21 45.39 14.11 14.53
CA GLU A 21 46.86 14.23 14.51
C GLU A 21 47.36 15.37 13.58
N ARG A 22 46.59 15.64 12.52
CA ARG A 22 46.89 16.70 11.55
C ARG A 22 46.12 18.02 11.80
N HIS A 23 45.43 18.07 12.93
CA HIS A 23 44.62 19.24 13.32
C HIS A 23 43.54 19.63 12.28
N HIS A 24 43.01 18.66 11.53
CA HIS A 24 41.93 18.92 10.57
C HIS A 24 40.59 19.01 11.26
N GLU A 25 39.77 20.02 10.92
CA GLU A 25 38.41 20.18 11.46
C GLU A 25 37.51 19.02 11.07
N TYR A 26 37.69 18.47 9.88
CA TYR A 26 36.87 17.39 9.33
C TYR A 26 37.68 16.18 8.91
N ALA A 27 37.18 14.98 9.27
CA ALA A 27 37.66 13.72 8.74
C ALA A 27 36.97 13.46 7.38
N THR A 28 37.72 13.40 6.32
CA THR A 28 37.24 13.23 4.93
C THR A 28 37.28 11.76 4.50
N LEU A 29 36.82 11.46 3.27
CA LEU A 29 36.88 10.11 2.70
C LEU A 29 38.30 9.62 2.45
N GLU A 30 39.24 10.52 2.26
CA GLU A 30 40.67 10.22 2.09
C GLU A 30 41.28 9.71 3.39
N HIS A 31 40.93 10.31 4.54
CA HIS A 31 41.31 9.77 5.87
C HIS A 31 40.70 8.38 6.08
N LEU A 32 39.45 8.18 5.68
CA LEU A 32 38.78 6.88 5.77
C LEU A 32 39.48 5.85 4.89
N LEU A 33 39.77 6.15 3.63
CA LEU A 33 40.45 5.24 2.73
C LEU A 33 41.85 4.91 3.24
N LEU A 34 42.62 5.91 3.77
CA LEU A 34 43.94 5.70 4.34
C LEU A 34 43.89 4.72 5.53
N SER A 35 42.85 4.79 6.36
CA SER A 35 42.66 3.83 7.46
C SER A 35 42.24 2.44 6.97
N LEU A 36 41.45 2.36 5.86
CA LEU A 36 41.01 1.11 5.26
C LEU A 36 42.17 0.36 4.53
N VAL A 37 43.24 1.01 4.17
CA VAL A 37 44.45 0.36 3.66
C VAL A 37 45.02 -0.64 4.66
N ASP A 38 44.86 -0.37 5.97
CA ASP A 38 45.29 -1.25 7.06
C ASP A 38 44.20 -2.16 7.61
N ASP A 39 42.95 -2.01 7.11
CA ASP A 39 41.81 -2.88 7.47
C ASP A 39 41.98 -4.26 6.84
N GLN A 40 41.78 -5.31 7.62
CA GLN A 40 42.04 -6.68 7.16
C GLN A 40 41.17 -7.07 5.96
N ASP A 41 39.88 -6.73 5.99
CA ASP A 41 38.92 -7.10 4.94
C ASP A 41 39.06 -6.21 3.70
N ALA A 42 39.20 -4.89 3.89
CA ALA A 42 39.38 -3.95 2.80
C ALA A 42 40.71 -4.17 2.08
N ALA A 43 41.81 -4.39 2.83
CA ALA A 43 43.12 -4.68 2.26
C ALA A 43 43.14 -5.99 1.46
N ALA A 44 42.41 -7.03 1.91
CA ALA A 44 42.27 -8.27 1.15
C ALA A 44 41.61 -8.03 -0.22
N VAL A 45 40.54 -7.23 -0.26
CA VAL A 45 39.85 -6.85 -1.49
C VAL A 45 40.76 -6.04 -2.42
N MET A 46 41.48 -5.02 -1.89
CA MET A 46 42.39 -4.18 -2.67
C MET A 46 43.54 -4.99 -3.28
N ARG A 47 44.15 -5.91 -2.51
CA ARG A 47 45.20 -6.80 -3.03
C ARG A 47 44.69 -7.77 -4.09
N ALA A 48 43.50 -8.31 -3.90
CA ALA A 48 42.86 -9.19 -4.89
C ALA A 48 42.56 -8.46 -6.21
N CYS A 49 42.26 -7.15 -6.12
CA CYS A 49 42.05 -6.28 -7.27
C CYS A 49 43.35 -5.73 -7.88
N ASN A 50 44.52 -6.21 -7.44
CA ASN A 50 45.85 -5.82 -7.93
C ASN A 50 46.24 -4.36 -7.65
N VAL A 51 45.72 -3.78 -6.55
CA VAL A 51 46.11 -2.44 -6.08
C VAL A 51 47.48 -2.47 -5.44
N ASP A 52 48.36 -1.56 -5.83
CA ASP A 52 49.65 -1.34 -5.14
C ASP A 52 49.41 -0.55 -3.85
N MET A 53 49.40 -1.27 -2.72
CA MET A 53 49.09 -0.72 -1.40
C MET A 53 50.07 0.37 -0.97
N ASP A 54 51.36 0.23 -1.33
CA ASP A 54 52.40 1.18 -0.95
C ASP A 54 52.34 2.47 -1.77
N LYS A 55 51.96 2.35 -3.05
CA LYS A 55 51.70 3.51 -3.91
C LYS A 55 50.45 4.25 -3.46
N LEU A 56 49.35 3.51 -3.22
CA LEU A 56 48.09 4.09 -2.75
C LEU A 56 48.28 4.84 -1.42
N ARG A 57 48.97 4.23 -0.48
CA ARG A 57 49.29 4.86 0.82
C ARG A 57 50.08 6.16 0.65
N ARG A 58 51.13 6.16 -0.18
CA ARG A 58 51.92 7.37 -0.43
C ARG A 58 51.11 8.50 -1.04
N ASN A 59 50.31 8.19 -2.07
CA ASN A 59 49.47 9.18 -2.72
C ASN A 59 48.41 9.76 -1.74
N LEU A 60 47.80 8.92 -0.89
CA LEU A 60 46.82 9.38 0.10
C LEU A 60 47.47 10.23 1.18
N VAL A 61 48.67 9.84 1.69
CA VAL A 61 49.40 10.66 2.69
C VAL A 61 49.80 11.99 2.09
N GLU A 62 50.39 12.00 0.90
CA GLU A 62 50.77 13.25 0.20
C GLU A 62 49.56 14.15 -0.02
N TYR A 63 48.41 13.61 -0.43
CA TYR A 63 47.18 14.37 -0.62
C TYR A 63 46.65 14.94 0.70
N VAL A 64 46.58 14.11 1.75
CA VAL A 64 46.11 14.56 3.06
C VAL A 64 47.01 15.63 3.68
N ASP A 65 48.34 15.53 3.47
CA ASP A 65 49.33 16.45 4.05
C ASP A 65 49.48 17.73 3.23
N SER A 66 49.18 17.76 1.90
CA SER A 66 49.39 18.91 1.03
C SER A 66 48.12 19.63 0.59
N GLU A 67 47.06 18.87 0.19
CA GLU A 67 45.88 19.45 -0.42
C GLU A 67 44.78 19.76 0.60
N LEU A 68 44.86 19.18 1.81
CA LEU A 68 43.90 19.42 2.89
C LEU A 68 44.39 20.47 3.93
N GLU A 69 45.41 21.26 3.62
CA GLU A 69 45.90 22.33 4.50
C GLU A 69 44.79 23.35 4.88
N ASN A 70 43.81 23.55 4.01
CA ASN A 70 42.66 24.43 4.26
C ASN A 70 41.71 23.93 5.38
N LEU A 71 41.84 22.69 5.82
CA LEU A 71 41.05 22.08 6.92
C LEU A 71 41.75 22.17 8.27
N VAL A 72 42.98 22.70 8.34
CA VAL A 72 43.75 22.85 9.56
C VAL A 72 43.18 23.95 10.43
N GLN A 73 42.78 23.64 11.65
CA GLN A 73 42.23 24.60 12.62
C GLN A 73 43.14 24.73 13.84
N ALA A 74 43.39 25.97 14.27
CA ALA A 74 44.19 26.25 15.45
C ALA A 74 43.34 26.15 16.73
N GLY A 75 42.73 24.98 17.01
CA GLY A 75 41.90 24.72 18.18
C GLY A 75 41.91 23.24 18.59
N SER A 76 41.60 22.94 19.83
CA SER A 76 41.65 21.58 20.41
C SER A 76 40.31 20.83 20.31
N ASP A 77 39.50 21.12 19.33
CA ASP A 77 38.24 20.39 19.13
C ASP A 77 38.49 19.11 18.32
N ASP A 78 37.78 18.02 18.69
CA ASP A 78 37.81 16.74 17.97
C ASP A 78 37.31 16.85 16.55
N SER A 79 37.99 16.26 15.56
CA SER A 79 37.62 16.24 14.16
C SER A 79 36.25 15.59 13.94
N LYS A 80 35.41 16.22 13.12
CA LYS A 80 34.04 15.74 12.81
C LYS A 80 34.02 15.05 11.45
N PRO A 81 33.30 13.92 11.30
CA PRO A 81 33.17 13.28 10.00
C PRO A 81 32.39 14.15 9.02
N THR A 82 32.88 14.30 7.79
CA THR A 82 32.17 15.02 6.70
C THR A 82 30.86 14.34 6.33
N ALA A 83 29.97 15.09 5.69
CA ALA A 83 28.71 14.52 5.17
C ALA A 83 28.94 13.37 4.18
N GLY A 84 30.01 13.42 3.36
CA GLY A 84 30.42 12.32 2.48
C GLY A 84 30.83 11.06 3.26
N PHE A 85 31.62 11.24 4.33
CA PHE A 85 32.01 10.16 5.22
C PHE A 85 30.79 9.46 5.85
N GLN A 86 29.83 10.22 6.36
CA GLN A 86 28.61 9.68 6.95
C GLN A 86 27.74 8.96 5.91
N ARG A 87 27.57 9.51 4.70
CA ARG A 87 26.80 8.88 3.61
C ARG A 87 27.39 7.54 3.19
N VAL A 88 28.72 7.43 3.08
CA VAL A 88 29.39 6.18 2.72
C VAL A 88 29.12 5.09 3.76
N ILE A 89 29.21 5.42 5.04
CA ILE A 89 28.91 4.46 6.11
C ILE A 89 27.43 4.05 6.09
N GLN A 90 26.50 5.01 5.98
CA GLN A 90 25.08 4.71 5.90
C GLN A 90 24.75 3.82 4.70
N ARG A 91 25.37 4.08 3.55
CA ARG A 91 25.20 3.27 2.33
C ARG A 91 25.72 1.85 2.52
N ALA A 92 26.86 1.68 3.19
CA ALA A 92 27.38 0.36 3.52
C ALA A 92 26.43 -0.41 4.45
N VAL A 93 25.87 0.24 5.46
CA VAL A 93 24.88 -0.35 6.39
C VAL A 93 23.63 -0.78 5.63
N ILE A 94 23.06 0.09 4.79
CA ILE A 94 21.85 -0.21 3.98
C ILE A 94 22.12 -1.39 3.03
N HIS A 95 23.29 -1.42 2.39
CA HIS A 95 23.66 -2.50 1.48
C HIS A 95 23.78 -3.86 2.20
N VAL A 96 24.36 -3.89 3.39
CA VAL A 96 24.48 -5.11 4.21
C VAL A 96 23.09 -5.56 4.69
N GLN A 97 22.24 -4.62 5.12
CA GLN A 97 20.87 -4.90 5.54
C GLN A 97 20.02 -5.48 4.40
N SER A 98 20.15 -4.93 3.19
CA SER A 98 19.43 -5.42 2.01
C SER A 98 19.92 -6.80 1.53
N SER A 99 21.17 -7.16 1.83
CA SER A 99 21.75 -8.47 1.50
C SER A 99 21.57 -9.52 2.61
N GLY A 100 20.80 -9.22 3.67
CA GLY A 100 20.50 -10.16 4.75
C GLY A 100 21.70 -10.51 5.65
N ARG A 101 22.78 -9.76 5.61
CA ARG A 101 23.96 -9.96 6.45
C ARG A 101 23.84 -9.16 7.75
N GLU A 102 24.43 -9.69 8.82
CA GLU A 102 24.33 -9.09 10.16
C GLU A 102 25.50 -8.16 10.51
N GLU A 103 26.63 -8.23 9.77
CA GLU A 103 27.85 -7.51 10.08
C GLU A 103 28.36 -6.68 8.89
N VAL A 104 28.69 -5.41 9.16
CA VAL A 104 29.30 -4.48 8.18
C VAL A 104 30.82 -4.54 8.31
N THR A 105 31.52 -4.88 7.23
CA THR A 105 32.96 -5.00 7.17
C THR A 105 33.64 -3.83 6.43
N GLY A 106 34.95 -3.67 6.57
CA GLY A 106 35.73 -2.69 5.81
C GLY A 106 35.61 -2.85 4.29
N ALA A 107 35.40 -4.06 3.81
CA ALA A 107 35.14 -4.35 2.41
C ALA A 107 33.84 -3.73 1.91
N ASN A 108 32.78 -3.72 2.72
CA ASN A 108 31.50 -3.08 2.37
C ASN A 108 31.62 -1.55 2.28
N VAL A 109 32.41 -0.96 3.18
CA VAL A 109 32.69 0.48 3.18
C VAL A 109 33.53 0.86 1.96
N LEU A 110 34.52 0.06 1.59
CA LEU A 110 35.32 0.25 0.38
C LEU A 110 34.46 0.28 -0.89
N VAL A 111 33.53 -0.63 -1.03
CA VAL A 111 32.57 -0.61 -2.16
C VAL A 111 31.67 0.64 -2.16
N ALA A 112 31.30 1.12 -0.98
CA ALA A 112 30.49 2.31 -0.84
C ALA A 112 31.22 3.61 -1.22
N ILE A 113 32.56 3.67 -1.05
CA ILE A 113 33.40 4.83 -1.46
C ILE A 113 33.27 5.09 -2.96
N PHE A 114 33.21 4.07 -3.81
CA PHE A 114 33.04 4.24 -5.27
C PHE A 114 31.73 4.94 -5.67
N ALA A 115 30.76 5.06 -4.78
CA ALA A 115 29.53 5.78 -5.07
C ALA A 115 29.68 7.31 -4.95
N GLU A 116 30.71 7.79 -4.23
CA GLU A 116 31.05 9.21 -4.14
C GLU A 116 32.08 9.55 -5.24
N ARG A 117 31.62 9.65 -6.49
CA ARG A 117 32.45 9.75 -7.71
C ARG A 117 33.33 11.01 -7.76
N GLU A 118 32.96 12.05 -7.02
CA GLU A 118 33.68 13.32 -6.96
C GLU A 118 34.75 13.34 -5.85
N SER A 119 34.91 12.25 -5.07
CA SER A 119 35.93 12.18 -4.02
C SER A 119 37.30 11.75 -4.57
N HIS A 120 38.34 12.32 -4.04
CA HIS A 120 39.72 11.90 -4.37
C HIS A 120 40.02 10.48 -3.90
N ALA A 121 39.34 10.02 -2.85
CA ALA A 121 39.43 8.62 -2.41
C ALA A 121 38.96 7.64 -3.53
N ALA A 122 37.86 7.93 -4.20
CA ALA A 122 37.39 7.12 -5.35
C ALA A 122 38.35 7.25 -6.55
N TYR A 123 38.92 8.43 -6.79
CA TYR A 123 39.89 8.69 -7.85
C TYR A 123 41.18 7.87 -7.67
N PHE A 124 41.78 7.84 -6.49
CA PHE A 124 43.00 7.06 -6.22
C PHE A 124 42.82 5.55 -6.40
N LEU A 125 41.62 5.03 -6.09
CA LEU A 125 41.28 3.63 -6.35
C LEU A 125 41.18 3.36 -7.85
N GLN A 126 40.57 4.27 -8.61
CA GLN A 126 40.44 4.16 -10.06
C GLN A 126 41.78 4.34 -10.79
N GLU A 127 42.70 5.21 -10.29
CA GLU A 127 44.04 5.37 -10.80
C GLU A 127 44.86 4.07 -10.71
N GLN A 128 44.52 3.20 -9.74
CA GLN A 128 45.09 1.87 -9.58
C GLN A 128 44.32 0.78 -10.37
N ASP A 129 43.53 1.18 -11.40
CA ASP A 129 42.71 0.28 -12.18
C ASP A 129 41.70 -0.56 -11.38
N MET A 130 41.37 -0.15 -10.15
CA MET A 130 40.35 -0.82 -9.35
C MET A 130 38.96 -0.24 -9.65
N THR A 131 38.03 -1.09 -10.06
CA THR A 131 36.64 -0.69 -10.26
C THR A 131 35.72 -1.21 -9.16
N ARG A 132 34.56 -0.56 -8.97
CA ARG A 132 33.53 -1.07 -8.06
C ARG A 132 33.15 -2.52 -8.38
N TYR A 133 33.12 -2.86 -9.68
CA TYR A 133 32.77 -4.19 -10.15
C TYR A 133 33.79 -5.24 -9.68
N ASP A 134 35.10 -4.95 -9.77
CA ASP A 134 36.16 -5.84 -9.30
C ASP A 134 36.05 -6.10 -7.81
N ALA A 135 35.75 -5.06 -7.01
CA ALA A 135 35.57 -5.18 -5.57
C ALA A 135 34.37 -6.06 -5.22
N VAL A 136 33.22 -5.83 -5.87
CA VAL A 136 32.02 -6.62 -5.65
C VAL A 136 32.20 -8.08 -6.06
N ASN A 137 32.88 -8.35 -7.20
CA ASN A 137 33.16 -9.71 -7.65
C ASN A 137 34.02 -10.49 -6.66
N TYR A 138 35.02 -9.86 -6.11
CA TYR A 138 35.85 -10.54 -5.11
C TYR A 138 35.08 -10.81 -3.81
N ILE A 139 34.26 -9.85 -3.33
CA ILE A 139 33.45 -9.99 -2.09
C ILE A 139 32.37 -11.05 -2.24
N SER A 140 31.77 -11.17 -3.44
CA SER A 140 30.62 -12.07 -3.68
C SER A 140 31.05 -13.45 -4.16
N HIS A 141 32.13 -13.56 -4.90
CA HIS A 141 32.52 -14.78 -5.62
C HIS A 141 33.95 -15.21 -5.39
N GLY A 142 34.77 -14.45 -4.64
CA GLY A 142 36.20 -14.76 -4.41
C GLY A 142 37.07 -14.67 -5.67
N ILE A 143 36.58 -14.06 -6.77
CA ILE A 143 37.31 -13.99 -8.04
C ILE A 143 38.30 -12.81 -7.99
N ALA A 144 39.58 -13.10 -7.93
CA ALA A 144 40.66 -12.10 -7.97
C ALA A 144 40.95 -11.68 -9.41
N LYS A 145 41.33 -10.41 -9.63
CA LYS A 145 41.75 -9.87 -10.93
C LYS A 145 43.07 -10.45 -11.40
N ARG A 146 43.88 -11.02 -10.50
CA ARG A 146 45.19 -11.64 -10.75
C ARG A 146 45.03 -13.17 -10.85
N SER A 147 45.35 -13.77 -11.98
CA SER A 147 45.40 -15.23 -12.15
C SER A 147 46.44 -15.83 -11.20
N GLY A 148 46.00 -16.57 -10.18
CA GLY A 148 46.88 -17.27 -9.24
C GLY A 148 46.63 -17.02 -7.73
N MET A 149 45.75 -16.11 -7.38
CA MET A 149 45.30 -15.83 -6.01
C MET A 149 43.80 -16.10 -5.78
N SER A 150 43.25 -17.12 -6.36
CA SER A 150 41.93 -17.63 -5.98
C SER A 150 42.07 -18.47 -4.73
N GLU A 151 42.00 -17.83 -3.56
CA GLU A 151 41.81 -18.56 -2.31
C GLU A 151 40.34 -18.90 -2.13
N SER A 152 40.06 -20.21 -2.18
CA SER A 152 38.80 -20.76 -1.71
C SER A 152 38.69 -20.62 -0.20
N ARG A 153 38.15 -19.51 0.28
CA ARG A 153 37.80 -19.33 1.68
C ARG A 153 36.25 -19.42 1.76
N PRO A 154 35.69 -20.38 2.53
CA PRO A 154 34.26 -20.45 2.74
C PRO A 154 33.81 -19.24 3.54
N VAL A 155 32.90 -18.46 2.96
CA VAL A 155 32.16 -17.43 3.70
C VAL A 155 31.22 -18.16 4.66
N ARG A 156 31.39 -17.98 5.95
CA ARG A 156 30.52 -18.52 7.00
C ARG A 156 29.07 -18.11 6.73
N GLY A 157 28.21 -19.13 6.49
CA GLY A 157 26.75 -18.93 6.43
C GLY A 157 26.08 -19.40 5.12
N ALA A 158 26.54 -20.52 4.50
CA ALA A 158 25.74 -21.29 3.57
C ALA A 158 25.74 -22.74 4.05
N GLU A 159 24.57 -23.31 4.20
CA GLU A 159 24.36 -24.68 4.62
C GLU A 159 25.00 -25.67 3.63
N GLU A 160 25.63 -26.68 4.21
CA GLU A 160 26.30 -27.76 3.52
C GLU A 160 25.30 -28.61 2.73
N GLU A 161 25.41 -28.62 1.41
CA GLU A 161 24.97 -29.76 0.61
C GLU A 161 26.22 -30.57 0.20
N THR A 162 26.20 -31.79 0.62
CA THR A 162 27.22 -32.82 0.57
C THR A 162 27.85 -33.02 -0.82
N GLU A 163 29.19 -32.90 -0.84
CA GLU A 163 30.04 -33.39 -1.93
C GLU A 163 29.91 -34.92 -2.12
N THR A 164 29.58 -35.33 -3.32
CA THR A 164 29.93 -36.67 -3.81
C THR A 164 30.91 -36.54 -5.00
N LYS A 165 31.99 -37.16 -4.77
CA LYS A 165 33.23 -37.36 -5.54
C LYS A 165 33.14 -37.28 -7.08
N ALA A 166 34.17 -36.59 -7.59
CA ALA A 166 34.60 -36.57 -8.96
C ALA A 166 34.87 -38.01 -9.52
N GLY A 167 34.37 -38.19 -10.70
CA GLY A 167 34.67 -39.35 -11.54
C GLY A 167 33.99 -39.21 -12.88
N ASP A 168 34.79 -39.02 -13.88
CA ASP A 168 34.58 -39.25 -15.30
C ASP A 168 33.73 -38.25 -16.12
N ASP A 169 34.46 -37.52 -16.90
CA ASP A 169 34.09 -36.62 -17.97
C ASP A 169 33.18 -37.30 -19.00
N LYS A 170 31.88 -37.14 -18.86
CA LYS A 170 30.87 -37.14 -19.94
C LYS A 170 29.83 -36.12 -19.58
N GLN A 171 29.97 -34.91 -20.14
CA GLN A 171 28.91 -33.90 -20.17
C GLN A 171 27.60 -34.57 -20.63
N LYS A 172 26.72 -34.88 -19.68
CA LYS A 172 25.31 -35.03 -19.97
C LYS A 172 24.86 -33.62 -20.42
N LYS A 173 24.69 -33.46 -21.75
CA LYS A 173 23.88 -32.36 -22.30
C LYS A 173 22.51 -32.52 -21.64
N THR A 174 22.24 -31.76 -20.60
CA THR A 174 20.85 -31.54 -20.16
C THR A 174 20.15 -30.87 -21.33
N ASP A 175 19.15 -31.53 -21.90
CA ASP A 175 18.37 -30.98 -22.99
C ASP A 175 17.85 -29.59 -22.56
N ALA A 176 18.13 -28.56 -23.34
CA ALA A 176 17.71 -27.17 -23.00
C ALA A 176 16.18 -27.08 -22.91
N LEU A 177 15.45 -27.98 -23.57
CA LEU A 177 14.00 -28.08 -23.41
C LEU A 177 13.56 -28.52 -22.01
N GLU A 178 14.30 -29.42 -21.34
CA GLU A 178 13.96 -29.81 -19.98
C GLU A 178 14.36 -28.75 -18.95
N ALA A 179 15.42 -27.97 -19.25
CA ALA A 179 15.91 -26.92 -18.35
C ALA A 179 15.09 -25.64 -18.41
N TYR A 180 14.57 -25.26 -19.59
CA TYR A 180 13.96 -23.93 -19.81
C TYR A 180 12.52 -23.98 -20.33
N CYS A 181 11.95 -25.17 -20.57
CA CYS A 181 10.59 -25.33 -21.08
C CYS A 181 9.80 -26.33 -20.28
N VAL A 182 8.53 -26.05 -20.08
CA VAL A 182 7.57 -26.96 -19.44
C VAL A 182 6.78 -27.68 -20.54
N ASN A 183 6.82 -29.00 -20.57
CA ASN A 183 6.01 -29.79 -21.48
C ASN A 183 4.55 -29.87 -20.99
N LEU A 184 3.64 -29.13 -21.65
CA LEU A 184 2.24 -29.04 -21.28
C LEU A 184 1.48 -30.35 -21.54
N ASN A 185 1.86 -31.15 -22.55
CA ASN A 185 1.22 -32.44 -22.78
C ASN A 185 1.52 -33.43 -21.64
N LYS A 186 2.76 -33.39 -21.12
CA LYS A 186 3.13 -34.21 -19.95
C LYS A 186 2.34 -33.78 -18.70
N LYS A 187 2.23 -32.45 -18.46
CA LYS A 187 1.37 -31.89 -17.41
C LYS A 187 -0.09 -32.34 -17.56
N ALA A 188 -0.62 -32.34 -18.82
CA ALA A 188 -2.00 -32.78 -19.08
C ALA A 188 -2.19 -34.27 -18.75
N HIS A 189 -1.22 -35.10 -19.13
CA HIS A 189 -1.26 -36.55 -18.84
C HIS A 189 -1.19 -36.84 -17.33
N GLU A 190 -0.45 -36.01 -16.57
CA GLU A 190 -0.35 -36.11 -15.12
C GLU A 190 -1.60 -35.56 -14.40
N GLY A 191 -2.59 -35.02 -15.12
CA GLY A 191 -3.80 -34.42 -14.54
C GLY A 191 -3.58 -33.09 -13.83
N LYS A 192 -2.45 -32.43 -14.08
CA LYS A 192 -2.06 -31.14 -13.45
C LYS A 192 -2.56 -29.90 -14.20
N ILE A 193 -3.36 -30.09 -15.25
CA ILE A 193 -3.97 -28.98 -16.00
C ILE A 193 -5.46 -28.91 -15.68
N ASP A 194 -5.89 -27.76 -15.28
CA ASP A 194 -7.28 -27.46 -14.99
C ASP A 194 -8.18 -27.60 -16.23
N PRO A 195 -9.47 -27.94 -16.07
CA PRO A 195 -10.40 -28.04 -17.18
C PRO A 195 -10.66 -26.64 -17.79
N LEU A 196 -10.48 -26.52 -19.11
CA LEU A 196 -10.84 -25.31 -19.83
C LEU A 196 -12.33 -25.33 -20.18
N ILE A 197 -13.05 -24.28 -19.78
CA ILE A 197 -14.50 -24.17 -19.96
C ILE A 197 -14.81 -22.84 -20.65
N GLY A 198 -15.78 -22.87 -21.60
CA GLY A 198 -16.30 -21.66 -22.23
C GLY A 198 -15.38 -20.96 -23.23
N ARG A 199 -14.31 -21.63 -23.71
CA ARG A 199 -13.33 -21.07 -24.68
C ARG A 199 -13.23 -21.92 -25.97
N ASP A 200 -14.30 -22.57 -26.36
CA ASP A 200 -14.32 -23.45 -27.53
C ASP A 200 -14.06 -22.71 -28.84
N SER A 201 -14.56 -21.49 -28.99
CA SER A 201 -14.37 -20.64 -30.16
C SER A 201 -12.90 -20.24 -30.34
N GLU A 202 -12.25 -19.84 -29.25
CA GLU A 202 -10.84 -19.45 -29.25
C GLU A 202 -9.92 -20.64 -29.53
N ILE A 203 -10.22 -21.81 -28.97
CA ILE A 203 -9.47 -23.04 -29.25
C ILE A 203 -9.67 -23.47 -30.71
N GLN A 204 -10.89 -23.50 -31.23
CA GLN A 204 -11.14 -23.83 -32.61
C GLN A 204 -10.39 -22.88 -33.57
N ARG A 205 -10.39 -21.61 -33.24
CA ARG A 205 -9.64 -20.59 -33.99
C ARG A 205 -8.14 -20.83 -33.90
N THR A 206 -7.63 -21.18 -32.72
CA THR A 206 -6.21 -21.53 -32.53
C THR A 206 -5.80 -22.74 -33.37
N ILE A 207 -6.58 -23.82 -33.33
CA ILE A 207 -6.38 -25.02 -34.15
C ILE A 207 -6.39 -24.65 -35.65
N GLN A 208 -7.36 -23.87 -36.08
CA GLN A 208 -7.48 -23.39 -37.46
C GLN A 208 -6.23 -22.60 -37.90
N VAL A 209 -5.70 -21.74 -37.01
CA VAL A 209 -4.49 -20.95 -37.31
C VAL A 209 -3.26 -21.85 -37.36
N LEU A 210 -3.07 -22.76 -36.42
CA LEU A 210 -1.94 -23.69 -36.37
C LEU A 210 -1.89 -24.63 -37.60
N CYS A 211 -3.04 -24.97 -38.19
CA CYS A 211 -3.14 -25.79 -39.41
C CYS A 211 -2.90 -24.99 -40.71
N ARG A 212 -2.66 -23.69 -40.69
CA ARG A 212 -2.38 -22.89 -41.88
C ARG A 212 -0.96 -23.12 -42.41
N ARG A 213 -0.81 -22.96 -43.71
CA ARG A 213 0.51 -22.99 -44.37
C ARG A 213 1.38 -21.77 -44.02
N GLN A 214 0.75 -20.59 -43.84
CA GLN A 214 1.41 -19.32 -43.51
C GLN A 214 0.59 -18.61 -42.44
N LYS A 215 1.24 -17.74 -41.66
CA LYS A 215 0.63 -17.08 -40.49
C LYS A 215 0.01 -18.09 -39.53
N ASN A 216 0.77 -19.16 -39.32
CA ASN A 216 0.37 -20.31 -38.49
C ASN A 216 0.69 -20.14 -36.97
N ASN A 217 1.07 -18.94 -36.56
CA ASN A 217 1.38 -18.62 -35.20
C ASN A 217 0.22 -17.81 -34.56
N PRO A 218 -0.60 -18.37 -33.68
CA PRO A 218 -1.64 -17.61 -32.99
C PRO A 218 -1.05 -16.71 -31.92
N LEU A 219 -1.60 -15.50 -31.80
CA LEU A 219 -1.26 -14.55 -30.74
C LEU A 219 -2.52 -14.17 -29.98
N PHE A 220 -2.60 -14.60 -28.73
CA PHE A 220 -3.70 -14.27 -27.85
C PHE A 220 -3.55 -12.85 -27.32
N VAL A 221 -4.50 -11.98 -27.60
CA VAL A 221 -4.49 -10.59 -27.16
C VAL A 221 -5.73 -10.34 -26.29
N GLY A 222 -5.53 -9.91 -25.07
CA GLY A 222 -6.62 -9.65 -24.11
C GLY A 222 -6.10 -9.07 -22.82
N GLU A 223 -6.98 -8.54 -22.00
CA GLU A 223 -6.63 -7.99 -20.70
C GLU A 223 -5.98 -9.05 -19.78
N PRO A 224 -5.22 -8.64 -18.74
CA PRO A 224 -4.73 -9.58 -17.73
C PRO A 224 -5.88 -10.31 -17.04
N GLY A 225 -5.70 -11.59 -16.69
CA GLY A 225 -6.68 -12.37 -15.94
C GLY A 225 -7.87 -12.92 -16.73
N VAL A 226 -7.93 -12.74 -18.09
CA VAL A 226 -9.02 -13.30 -18.91
C VAL A 226 -8.83 -14.77 -19.31
N GLY A 227 -7.73 -15.42 -18.90
CA GLY A 227 -7.47 -16.83 -19.16
C GLY A 227 -6.72 -17.13 -20.45
N LYS A 228 -5.80 -16.26 -20.92
CA LYS A 228 -4.99 -16.48 -22.13
C LYS A 228 -4.09 -17.71 -22.04
N THR A 229 -3.41 -17.90 -20.94
CA THR A 229 -2.54 -19.06 -20.65
C THR A 229 -3.33 -20.35 -20.61
N ALA A 230 -4.54 -20.33 -20.03
CA ALA A 230 -5.44 -21.49 -19.97
C ALA A 230 -5.86 -22.01 -21.37
N ILE A 231 -5.88 -21.16 -22.41
CA ILE A 231 -6.17 -21.61 -23.77
C ILE A 231 -5.04 -22.50 -24.31
N ALA A 232 -3.78 -22.17 -24.03
CA ALA A 232 -2.64 -22.99 -24.43
C ALA A 232 -2.60 -24.34 -23.68
N GLU A 233 -2.88 -24.31 -22.39
CA GLU A 233 -3.01 -25.51 -21.54
C GLU A 233 -4.19 -26.38 -21.98
N GLY A 234 -5.34 -25.77 -22.26
CA GLY A 234 -6.52 -26.46 -22.77
C GLY A 234 -6.31 -27.08 -24.15
N LEU A 235 -5.51 -26.45 -25.04
CA LEU A 235 -5.11 -27.05 -26.30
C LEU A 235 -4.23 -28.30 -26.08
N ALA A 236 -3.25 -28.24 -25.18
CA ALA A 236 -2.40 -29.38 -24.84
C ALA A 236 -3.23 -30.54 -24.27
N LYS A 237 -4.25 -30.26 -23.45
CA LYS A 237 -5.19 -31.25 -22.96
C LYS A 237 -6.01 -31.89 -24.08
N ARG A 238 -6.55 -31.09 -25.01
CA ARG A 238 -7.30 -31.60 -26.18
C ARG A 238 -6.42 -32.44 -27.11
N ILE A 239 -5.14 -32.11 -27.26
CA ILE A 239 -4.19 -32.93 -28.00
C ILE A 239 -4.03 -34.31 -27.31
N ASN A 240 -3.87 -34.31 -25.99
CA ASN A 240 -3.75 -35.54 -25.21
C ASN A 240 -5.02 -36.38 -25.25
N ASP A 241 -6.20 -35.75 -25.23
CA ASP A 241 -7.50 -36.44 -25.29
C ASP A 241 -7.90 -36.88 -26.72
N GLY A 242 -7.06 -36.58 -27.72
CA GLY A 242 -7.30 -36.95 -29.12
C GLY A 242 -8.46 -36.22 -29.81
N THR A 243 -8.88 -35.07 -29.28
CA THR A 243 -10.02 -34.28 -29.78
C THR A 243 -9.59 -33.16 -30.75
N VAL A 244 -8.47 -33.33 -31.42
CA VAL A 244 -7.89 -32.42 -32.39
C VAL A 244 -7.75 -33.07 -33.78
N PRO A 245 -7.65 -32.29 -34.89
CA PRO A 245 -7.39 -32.84 -36.22
C PRO A 245 -6.07 -33.63 -36.28
N GLU A 246 -6.00 -34.61 -37.18
CA GLU A 246 -4.82 -35.50 -37.37
C GLU A 246 -3.49 -34.74 -37.50
N VAL A 247 -3.49 -33.56 -38.10
CA VAL A 247 -2.31 -32.70 -38.23
C VAL A 247 -1.69 -32.29 -36.92
N LEU A 248 -2.49 -32.19 -35.84
CA LEU A 248 -2.05 -31.79 -34.50
C LEU A 248 -2.07 -32.98 -33.51
N ALA A 249 -2.50 -34.16 -33.91
CA ALA A 249 -2.62 -35.32 -33.01
C ALA A 249 -1.29 -35.75 -32.36
N THR A 250 -0.17 -35.51 -33.03
CA THR A 250 1.18 -35.79 -32.52
C THR A 250 1.92 -34.55 -32.02
N ALA A 251 1.23 -33.41 -31.92
CA ALA A 251 1.89 -32.14 -31.52
C ALA A 251 2.18 -32.14 -30.04
N THR A 252 3.34 -31.58 -29.67
CA THR A 252 3.74 -31.34 -28.29
C THR A 252 3.89 -29.84 -28.04
N VAL A 253 3.22 -29.36 -27.01
CA VAL A 253 3.27 -27.95 -26.61
C VAL A 253 4.28 -27.75 -25.49
N PHE A 254 5.30 -26.92 -25.75
CA PHE A 254 6.33 -26.53 -24.81
C PHE A 254 6.10 -25.08 -24.37
N ALA A 255 5.81 -24.83 -23.10
CA ALA A 255 5.74 -23.49 -22.56
C ALA A 255 7.14 -23.02 -22.16
N LEU A 256 7.59 -21.91 -22.70
CA LEU A 256 8.89 -21.30 -22.41
C LEU A 256 8.85 -20.62 -21.05
N ASP A 257 9.75 -21.01 -20.16
CA ASP A 257 9.91 -20.37 -18.83
C ASP A 257 10.94 -19.23 -18.94
N MET A 258 10.44 -18.01 -19.02
CA MET A 258 11.27 -16.81 -19.08
C MET A 258 12.09 -16.59 -17.81
N GLY A 259 11.54 -17.01 -16.64
CA GLY A 259 12.24 -16.92 -15.37
C GLY A 259 13.47 -17.82 -15.33
N ALA A 260 13.31 -19.07 -15.75
CA ALA A 260 14.41 -20.03 -15.86
C ALA A 260 15.48 -19.61 -16.88
N LEU A 261 15.07 -19.02 -17.99
CA LEU A 261 16.01 -18.48 -19.00
C LEU A 261 16.85 -17.33 -18.49
N LEU A 262 16.25 -16.44 -17.70
CA LEU A 262 16.91 -15.26 -17.14
C LEU A 262 17.70 -15.57 -15.86
N ALA A 263 17.35 -16.62 -15.15
CA ALA A 263 18.00 -17.00 -13.89
C ALA A 263 19.50 -17.27 -14.10
N GLY A 264 20.35 -16.55 -13.34
CA GLY A 264 21.80 -16.71 -13.39
C GLY A 264 22.49 -16.15 -14.64
N THR A 265 21.77 -15.51 -15.59
CA THR A 265 22.41 -14.82 -16.72
C THR A 265 23.04 -13.51 -16.24
N ARG A 266 24.35 -13.36 -16.42
CA ARG A 266 25.11 -12.14 -16.07
C ARG A 266 25.33 -11.26 -17.29
N TYR A 267 25.37 -11.85 -18.47
CA TYR A 267 25.65 -11.18 -19.73
C TYR A 267 24.49 -11.42 -20.73
N ARG A 268 24.29 -10.46 -21.58
CA ARG A 268 23.32 -10.55 -22.69
C ARG A 268 23.55 -11.79 -23.56
N GLY A 269 24.80 -12.17 -23.77
CA GLY A 269 25.19 -13.34 -24.56
C GLY A 269 24.67 -14.67 -24.02
N ASP A 270 24.62 -14.80 -22.67
CA ASP A 270 24.19 -16.04 -22.02
C ASP A 270 22.71 -16.34 -22.29
N PHE A 271 21.84 -15.30 -22.22
CA PHE A 271 20.43 -15.41 -22.54
C PHE A 271 20.19 -15.72 -24.02
N GLU A 272 20.90 -15.02 -24.92
CA GLU A 272 20.80 -15.25 -26.36
C GLU A 272 21.25 -16.65 -26.74
N GLU A 273 22.29 -17.19 -26.12
CA GLU A 273 22.78 -18.55 -26.36
C GLU A 273 21.79 -19.59 -25.88
N ARG A 274 21.23 -19.45 -24.66
CA ARG A 274 20.19 -20.35 -24.12
C ARG A 274 18.95 -20.36 -25.00
N LEU A 275 18.45 -19.17 -25.40
CA LEU A 275 17.28 -19.06 -26.27
C LEU A 275 17.55 -19.69 -27.66
N LYS A 276 18.73 -19.48 -28.25
CA LYS A 276 19.14 -20.15 -29.50
C LYS A 276 19.17 -21.67 -29.37
N GLN A 277 19.66 -22.17 -28.24
CA GLN A 277 19.71 -23.62 -28.00
C GLN A 277 18.29 -24.19 -27.87
N VAL A 278 17.39 -23.54 -27.10
CA VAL A 278 15.97 -23.91 -26.99
C VAL A 278 15.30 -23.91 -28.37
N VAL A 279 15.47 -22.86 -29.18
CA VAL A 279 14.87 -22.80 -30.53
C VAL A 279 15.38 -23.93 -31.38
N LYS A 280 16.67 -24.22 -31.40
CA LYS A 280 17.29 -25.30 -32.15
C LYS A 280 16.76 -26.69 -31.75
N GLU A 281 16.58 -26.94 -30.49
CA GLU A 281 16.03 -28.20 -29.96
C GLU A 281 14.54 -28.33 -30.32
N ILE A 282 13.75 -27.23 -30.23
CA ILE A 282 12.33 -27.22 -30.65
C ILE A 282 12.20 -27.49 -32.16
N GLU A 283 13.05 -26.88 -33.00
CA GLU A 283 13.05 -27.12 -34.44
C GLU A 283 13.38 -28.59 -34.78
N ALA A 284 14.21 -29.23 -33.97
CA ALA A 284 14.55 -30.65 -34.14
C ALA A 284 13.47 -31.63 -33.62
N TYR A 285 12.57 -31.11 -32.75
CA TYR A 285 11.52 -31.95 -32.16
C TYR A 285 10.30 -32.06 -33.09
N PRO A 286 9.81 -33.25 -33.40
CA PRO A 286 8.74 -33.41 -34.37
C PRO A 286 7.43 -32.79 -33.88
N ASN A 287 6.82 -31.96 -34.70
CA ASN A 287 5.55 -31.27 -34.42
C ASN A 287 5.52 -30.46 -33.11
N ALA A 288 6.66 -29.90 -32.68
CA ALA A 288 6.71 -29.05 -31.51
C ALA A 288 5.99 -27.71 -31.76
N ILE A 289 5.31 -27.23 -30.73
CA ILE A 289 4.69 -25.92 -30.66
C ILE A 289 5.25 -25.20 -29.44
N MET A 290 5.89 -24.08 -29.63
CA MET A 290 6.40 -23.25 -28.52
C MET A 290 5.32 -22.29 -28.06
N PHE A 291 4.99 -22.27 -26.76
CA PHE A 291 4.13 -21.26 -26.17
C PHE A 291 4.99 -20.29 -25.37
N ILE A 292 4.82 -18.99 -25.62
CA ILE A 292 5.49 -17.91 -24.90
C ILE A 292 4.42 -17.04 -24.26
N ASP A 293 4.32 -17.15 -22.93
CA ASP A 293 3.46 -16.25 -22.19
C ASP A 293 4.13 -14.88 -22.08
N GLU A 294 3.33 -13.82 -22.09
CA GLU A 294 3.82 -12.43 -22.13
C GLU A 294 4.93 -12.20 -23.19
N ILE A 295 4.70 -12.66 -24.41
CA ILE A 295 5.70 -12.64 -25.51
C ILE A 295 6.31 -11.24 -25.74
N HIS A 296 5.66 -10.19 -25.28
CA HIS A 296 6.18 -8.83 -25.33
C HIS A 296 7.46 -8.65 -24.50
N THR A 297 7.69 -9.46 -23.47
CA THR A 297 8.92 -9.46 -22.67
C THR A 297 10.14 -9.86 -23.49
N VAL A 298 9.95 -10.74 -24.47
CA VAL A 298 10.98 -11.18 -25.39
C VAL A 298 11.23 -10.16 -26.50
N ILE A 299 10.18 -9.41 -26.90
CA ILE A 299 10.18 -8.53 -28.08
C ILE A 299 10.51 -7.08 -27.71
N GLY A 300 10.12 -6.62 -26.54
CA GLY A 300 10.12 -5.19 -26.19
C GLY A 300 11.03 -4.78 -25.05
N ALA A 301 11.68 -5.69 -24.40
CA ALA A 301 12.56 -5.44 -23.25
C ALA A 301 13.80 -4.56 -23.59
N GLY A 302 13.82 -3.94 -24.75
CA GLY A 302 14.91 -3.26 -25.41
C GLY A 302 14.95 -1.75 -25.45
N ALA A 303 13.93 -1.05 -25.03
CA ALA A 303 13.77 0.37 -25.38
C ALA A 303 14.09 1.37 -24.27
N THR A 304 14.54 0.98 -23.09
CA THR A 304 14.92 1.93 -22.04
C THR A 304 16.40 1.86 -21.71
N SER A 305 17.08 2.96 -21.99
CA SER A 305 18.44 3.39 -21.60
C SER A 305 19.41 2.28 -21.11
N GLY A 306 20.16 1.70 -22.04
CA GLY A 306 21.34 0.91 -21.68
C GLY A 306 21.34 -0.55 -22.08
N GLY A 307 20.91 -0.89 -23.30
CA GLY A 307 21.21 -2.21 -23.91
C GLY A 307 20.16 -3.27 -23.65
N ALA A 308 19.00 -3.00 -24.11
CA ALA A 308 17.85 -3.91 -24.00
C ALA A 308 17.93 -5.13 -24.90
N MET A 309 17.47 -6.25 -24.38
CA MET A 309 17.44 -7.57 -25.02
C MET A 309 16.46 -7.57 -26.20
N ASP A 310 16.91 -7.41 -27.43
CA ASP A 310 16.09 -7.64 -28.61
C ASP A 310 16.20 -9.11 -29.06
N ALA A 311 15.61 -10.01 -28.28
CA ALA A 311 15.52 -11.43 -28.58
C ALA A 311 14.60 -11.70 -29.79
N SER A 312 13.84 -10.69 -30.24
CA SER A 312 13.01 -10.82 -31.44
C SER A 312 13.81 -11.18 -32.67
N ASN A 313 15.05 -10.69 -32.78
CA ASN A 313 15.94 -10.98 -33.90
C ASN A 313 16.36 -12.44 -33.96
N LEU A 314 16.33 -13.16 -32.87
CA LEU A 314 16.64 -14.60 -32.80
C LEU A 314 15.46 -15.44 -33.25
N LEU A 315 14.22 -15.01 -32.92
CA LEU A 315 13.00 -15.75 -33.31
C LEU A 315 12.57 -15.44 -34.76
N LYS A 316 12.88 -14.26 -35.29
CA LYS A 316 12.46 -13.83 -36.64
C LYS A 316 12.86 -14.83 -37.76
N PRO A 317 14.08 -15.39 -37.82
CA PRO A 317 14.46 -16.35 -38.85
C PRO A 317 13.64 -17.65 -38.77
N ALA A 318 13.51 -18.26 -37.60
CA ALA A 318 12.79 -19.50 -37.36
C ALA A 318 11.28 -19.35 -37.64
N LEU A 319 10.70 -18.22 -37.29
CA LEU A 319 9.30 -17.88 -37.62
C LEU A 319 9.14 -17.56 -39.11
N ALA A 320 10.21 -17.11 -39.82
CA ALA A 320 10.17 -16.80 -41.25
C ALA A 320 10.24 -18.03 -42.12
N SER A 321 11.10 -18.97 -41.74
CA SER A 321 11.22 -20.28 -42.41
C SER A 321 9.99 -21.15 -42.23
N GLY A 322 9.20 -20.90 -41.17
CA GLY A 322 8.09 -21.76 -40.76
C GLY A 322 8.55 -23.05 -40.06
N SER A 323 9.84 -23.15 -39.70
CA SER A 323 10.40 -24.27 -38.93
C SER A 323 9.92 -24.26 -37.50
N LEU A 324 9.64 -23.07 -36.94
CA LEU A 324 9.11 -22.89 -35.60
C LEU A 324 7.61 -22.55 -35.64
N ARG A 325 6.78 -23.35 -35.00
CA ARG A 325 5.40 -23.00 -34.65
C ARG A 325 5.38 -22.39 -33.28
N CYS A 326 4.81 -21.18 -33.15
CA CYS A 326 4.80 -20.43 -31.91
C CYS A 326 3.40 -19.93 -31.57
N MET A 327 2.98 -20.11 -30.35
CA MET A 327 1.81 -19.45 -29.76
C MET A 327 2.32 -18.38 -28.80
N GLY A 328 1.73 -17.20 -28.79
CA GLY A 328 2.08 -16.13 -27.85
C GLY A 328 0.86 -15.58 -27.13
N SER A 329 1.08 -15.02 -25.96
CA SER A 329 0.07 -14.22 -25.27
C SER A 329 0.60 -12.81 -25.00
N THR A 330 -0.30 -11.81 -25.00
CA THR A 330 0.05 -10.42 -24.67
C THR A 330 -1.21 -9.63 -24.29
N THR A 331 -1.04 -8.43 -23.77
CA THR A 331 -2.17 -7.52 -23.51
C THR A 331 -2.39 -6.57 -24.70
N TYR A 332 -3.54 -5.87 -24.72
CA TYR A 332 -3.82 -4.89 -25.78
C TYR A 332 -2.84 -3.72 -25.76
N LYS A 333 -2.36 -3.31 -24.58
CA LYS A 333 -1.42 -2.22 -24.41
C LYS A 333 -0.06 -2.57 -25.01
N GLU A 334 0.51 -3.71 -24.60
CA GLU A 334 1.80 -4.18 -25.08
C GLU A 334 1.75 -4.58 -26.59
N TYR A 335 0.62 -5.13 -27.07
CA TYR A 335 0.42 -5.42 -28.47
C TYR A 335 0.60 -4.16 -29.33
N ARG A 336 -0.06 -3.05 -28.97
CA ARG A 336 0.09 -1.76 -29.65
C ARG A 336 1.50 -1.17 -29.52
N GLN A 337 2.09 -1.33 -28.36
CA GLN A 337 3.38 -0.72 -28.04
C GLN A 337 4.54 -1.40 -28.75
N TYR A 338 4.53 -2.74 -28.84
CA TYR A 338 5.65 -3.55 -29.33
C TYR A 338 5.35 -4.27 -30.64
N PHE A 339 4.20 -4.96 -30.78
CA PHE A 339 3.90 -5.76 -31.97
C PHE A 339 3.52 -4.93 -33.18
N GLU A 340 2.63 -3.96 -33.04
CA GLU A 340 2.17 -3.14 -34.17
C GLU A 340 3.31 -2.36 -34.84
N LYS A 341 4.36 -2.03 -34.11
CA LYS A 341 5.53 -1.34 -34.60
C LYS A 341 6.45 -2.26 -35.44
N ASP A 342 6.48 -3.56 -35.13
CA ASP A 342 7.28 -4.54 -35.87
C ASP A 342 6.47 -5.24 -36.96
N ARG A 343 6.49 -4.68 -38.16
CA ARG A 343 5.78 -5.24 -39.34
C ARG A 343 6.19 -6.67 -39.66
N ALA A 344 7.41 -7.11 -39.29
CA ALA A 344 7.89 -8.44 -39.55
C ALA A 344 7.22 -9.50 -38.68
N LEU A 345 6.95 -9.17 -37.43
CA LEU A 345 6.22 -10.03 -36.48
C LEU A 345 4.72 -10.04 -36.77
N VAL A 346 4.11 -8.89 -37.04
CA VAL A 346 2.66 -8.79 -37.37
C VAL A 346 2.30 -9.67 -38.60
N ARG A 347 3.17 -9.78 -39.56
CA ARG A 347 2.94 -10.64 -40.75
C ARG A 347 3.02 -12.13 -40.45
N ARG A 348 3.61 -12.55 -39.32
CA ARG A 348 3.83 -13.94 -38.97
C ARG A 348 2.87 -14.48 -37.92
N PHE A 349 2.35 -13.58 -37.13
CA PHE A 349 1.34 -13.92 -36.11
C PHE A 349 -0.09 -13.61 -36.57
N GLN A 350 -1.03 -14.43 -36.17
CA GLN A 350 -2.45 -14.18 -36.31
C GLN A 350 -3.05 -13.81 -34.97
N LYS A 351 -3.51 -12.57 -34.87
CA LYS A 351 -4.20 -12.08 -33.67
C LYS A 351 -5.48 -12.86 -33.43
N ILE A 352 -5.69 -13.29 -32.18
CA ILE A 352 -6.92 -13.87 -31.63
C ILE A 352 -7.28 -13.04 -30.42
N ASP A 353 -8.40 -12.33 -30.47
CA ASP A 353 -8.85 -11.52 -29.35
C ASP A 353 -9.49 -12.42 -28.29
N VAL A 354 -9.06 -12.27 -27.03
CA VAL A 354 -9.59 -13.01 -25.89
C VAL A 354 -10.34 -12.00 -25.00
N ALA A 355 -11.67 -11.98 -25.14
CA ALA A 355 -12.52 -11.09 -24.39
C ALA A 355 -12.72 -11.57 -22.93
N GLU A 356 -13.09 -10.66 -22.03
CA GLU A 356 -13.56 -10.99 -20.69
C GLU A 356 -14.83 -11.86 -20.80
N PRO A 357 -14.93 -13.01 -20.10
CA PRO A 357 -16.13 -13.84 -20.11
C PRO A 357 -17.30 -13.11 -19.47
N THR A 358 -18.52 -13.46 -19.90
CA THR A 358 -19.73 -12.97 -19.23
C THR A 358 -19.85 -13.51 -17.81
N VAL A 359 -20.66 -12.89 -16.97
CA VAL A 359 -20.91 -13.38 -15.60
C VAL A 359 -21.43 -14.83 -15.62
N ALA A 360 -22.28 -15.16 -16.60
CA ALA A 360 -22.83 -16.50 -16.75
C ALA A 360 -21.72 -17.51 -17.10
N ASP A 361 -20.86 -17.19 -18.07
CA ASP A 361 -19.72 -18.07 -18.46
C ASP A 361 -18.73 -18.22 -17.31
N ALA A 362 -18.45 -17.14 -16.58
CA ALA A 362 -17.57 -17.17 -15.42
C ALA A 362 -18.11 -18.07 -14.30
N ILE A 363 -19.42 -18.12 -14.07
CA ILE A 363 -20.04 -19.04 -13.12
C ILE A 363 -19.82 -20.50 -13.56
N GLU A 364 -19.96 -20.81 -14.83
CA GLU A 364 -19.72 -22.17 -15.34
C GLU A 364 -18.20 -22.52 -15.27
N ILE A 365 -17.32 -21.59 -15.57
CA ILE A 365 -15.86 -21.77 -15.38
C ILE A 365 -15.55 -22.12 -13.92
N LEU A 366 -16.06 -21.36 -12.97
CA LEU A 366 -15.80 -21.59 -11.55
C LEU A 366 -16.42 -22.90 -11.05
N LYS A 367 -17.60 -23.27 -11.56
CA LYS A 367 -18.20 -24.60 -11.25
C LYS A 367 -17.30 -25.75 -11.71
N GLY A 368 -16.66 -25.61 -12.85
CA GLY A 368 -15.73 -26.62 -13.35
C GLY A 368 -14.39 -26.66 -12.59
N LEU A 369 -13.92 -25.50 -12.09
CA LEU A 369 -12.71 -25.42 -11.27
C LEU A 369 -12.94 -25.79 -9.80
N LYS A 370 -14.19 -25.75 -9.35
CA LYS A 370 -14.60 -26.03 -7.97
C LYS A 370 -13.97 -27.31 -7.38
N PRO A 371 -13.96 -28.46 -8.05
CA PRO A 371 -13.36 -29.67 -7.49
C PRO A 371 -11.88 -29.49 -7.15
N CYS A 372 -11.12 -28.80 -8.00
CA CYS A 372 -9.67 -28.58 -7.79
C CYS A 372 -9.41 -27.77 -6.50
N PHE A 373 -10.21 -26.72 -6.26
CA PHE A 373 -10.11 -25.92 -5.02
C PHE A 373 -10.65 -26.65 -3.79
N GLU A 374 -11.70 -27.47 -3.94
CA GLU A 374 -12.24 -28.32 -2.86
C GLU A 374 -11.20 -29.35 -2.40
N ASP A 375 -10.48 -29.96 -3.34
CA ASP A 375 -9.43 -30.96 -3.06
C ASP A 375 -8.20 -30.29 -2.42
N TYR A 376 -7.82 -29.10 -2.87
CA TYR A 376 -6.67 -28.37 -2.34
C TYR A 376 -6.93 -27.89 -0.91
N HIS A 377 -8.05 -27.21 -0.67
CA HIS A 377 -8.39 -26.65 0.65
C HIS A 377 -9.02 -27.66 1.60
N LYS A 378 -9.40 -28.85 1.12
CA LYS A 378 -10.16 -29.90 1.87
C LYS A 378 -11.47 -29.35 2.44
N LEU A 379 -12.16 -28.52 1.66
CA LEU A 379 -13.41 -27.84 1.98
C LEU A 379 -14.43 -28.09 0.87
N ARG A 380 -15.69 -27.71 1.10
CA ARG A 380 -16.72 -27.72 0.07
C ARG A 380 -17.29 -26.35 -0.16
N TYR A 381 -17.51 -25.97 -1.42
CA TYR A 381 -18.18 -24.73 -1.79
C TYR A 381 -19.63 -24.99 -2.20
N THR A 382 -20.58 -24.20 -1.68
CA THR A 382 -21.95 -24.28 -2.17
C THR A 382 -22.06 -23.65 -3.56
N ASN A 383 -23.05 -24.07 -4.36
CA ASN A 383 -23.27 -23.45 -5.67
C ASN A 383 -23.66 -21.97 -5.56
N GLU A 384 -24.32 -21.61 -4.46
CA GLU A 384 -24.64 -20.22 -4.14
C GLU A 384 -23.38 -19.40 -3.85
N ALA A 385 -22.39 -20.00 -3.14
CA ALA A 385 -21.11 -19.35 -2.89
C ALA A 385 -20.33 -19.09 -4.19
N ILE A 386 -20.31 -20.06 -5.11
CA ILE A 386 -19.67 -19.88 -6.43
C ILE A 386 -20.36 -18.77 -7.23
N LYS A 387 -21.71 -18.77 -7.28
CA LYS A 387 -22.46 -17.72 -7.95
C LYS A 387 -22.18 -16.36 -7.33
N ALA A 388 -22.21 -16.26 -6.01
CA ALA A 388 -21.95 -15.02 -5.28
C ALA A 388 -20.50 -14.53 -5.50
N ALA A 389 -19.50 -15.44 -5.54
CA ALA A 389 -18.12 -15.06 -5.80
C ALA A 389 -17.96 -14.34 -7.15
N VAL A 390 -18.66 -14.81 -8.20
CA VAL A 390 -18.63 -14.16 -9.51
C VAL A 390 -19.42 -12.85 -9.52
N GLU A 391 -20.68 -12.85 -9.06
CA GLU A 391 -21.55 -11.69 -9.10
C GLU A 391 -21.02 -10.53 -8.24
N LEU A 392 -20.56 -10.83 -7.03
CA LEU A 392 -20.05 -9.82 -6.12
C LEU A 392 -18.65 -9.34 -6.53
N SER A 393 -17.76 -10.22 -7.02
CA SER A 393 -16.47 -9.77 -7.55
C SER A 393 -16.63 -8.92 -8.80
N ALA A 394 -17.59 -9.24 -9.67
CA ALA A 394 -17.92 -8.41 -10.83
C ALA A 394 -18.40 -7.02 -10.42
N ARG A 395 -19.18 -6.94 -9.31
CA ARG A 395 -19.78 -5.71 -8.80
C ARG A 395 -18.81 -4.83 -8.00
N TYR A 396 -17.89 -5.42 -7.24
CA TYR A 396 -17.07 -4.69 -6.25
C TYR A 396 -15.59 -4.64 -6.57
N ILE A 397 -15.05 -5.61 -7.34
CA ILE A 397 -13.64 -5.66 -7.72
C ILE A 397 -13.50 -5.25 -9.19
N HIS A 398 -12.97 -4.05 -9.44
CA HIS A 398 -12.92 -3.47 -10.79
C HIS A 398 -11.51 -3.42 -11.39
N ASP A 399 -10.48 -3.56 -10.57
CA ASP A 399 -9.08 -3.54 -10.94
C ASP A 399 -8.62 -4.79 -11.70
N ARG A 400 -9.37 -5.89 -11.58
CA ARG A 400 -9.11 -7.17 -12.22
C ARG A 400 -10.28 -7.63 -13.07
N LYS A 401 -10.02 -8.58 -13.97
CA LYS A 401 -11.01 -9.14 -14.90
C LYS A 401 -11.51 -10.52 -14.47
N LEU A 402 -12.72 -10.87 -14.92
CA LEU A 402 -13.21 -12.24 -14.82
C LEU A 402 -12.42 -13.15 -15.80
N PRO A 403 -12.20 -14.45 -15.47
CA PRO A 403 -12.62 -15.13 -14.25
C PRO A 403 -11.65 -14.97 -13.08
N ASP A 404 -10.45 -14.42 -13.29
CA ASP A 404 -9.32 -14.36 -12.35
C ASP A 404 -9.73 -13.81 -10.97
N LYS A 405 -10.38 -12.64 -10.93
CA LYS A 405 -10.84 -12.03 -9.66
C LYS A 405 -11.83 -12.90 -8.87
N ALA A 406 -12.65 -13.71 -9.56
CA ALA A 406 -13.59 -14.59 -8.89
C ALA A 406 -12.91 -15.89 -8.41
N ILE A 407 -11.87 -16.34 -9.13
CA ILE A 407 -10.99 -17.45 -8.72
C ILE A 407 -10.26 -17.04 -7.44
N ASP A 408 -9.66 -15.85 -7.41
CA ASP A 408 -8.99 -15.32 -6.21
C ASP A 408 -9.92 -15.28 -5.00
N VAL A 409 -11.19 -14.88 -5.18
CA VAL A 409 -12.17 -14.86 -4.06
C VAL A 409 -12.40 -16.26 -3.50
N ILE A 410 -12.50 -17.28 -4.35
CA ILE A 410 -12.70 -18.67 -3.91
C ILE A 410 -11.45 -19.16 -3.19
N ASP A 411 -10.29 -18.94 -3.76
CA ASP A 411 -9.02 -19.38 -3.19
C ASP A 411 -8.74 -18.70 -1.84
N GLU A 412 -8.90 -17.37 -1.75
CA GLU A 412 -8.71 -16.62 -0.51
C GLU A 412 -9.75 -17.00 0.56
N SER A 413 -11.00 -17.27 0.18
CA SER A 413 -12.01 -17.76 1.13
C SER A 413 -11.67 -19.14 1.69
N GLY A 414 -11.09 -20.02 0.88
CA GLY A 414 -10.56 -21.31 1.32
C GLY A 414 -9.37 -21.15 2.27
N ALA A 415 -8.41 -20.34 1.89
CA ALA A 415 -7.22 -20.04 2.68
C ALA A 415 -7.57 -19.41 4.03
N ALA A 416 -8.55 -18.49 4.06
CA ALA A 416 -9.02 -17.86 5.31
C ALA A 416 -9.54 -18.86 6.32
N GLN A 417 -10.22 -19.95 5.86
CA GLN A 417 -10.66 -21.02 6.75
C GLN A 417 -9.49 -21.86 7.28
N MET A 418 -8.43 -22.04 6.48
CA MET A 418 -7.24 -22.79 6.92
C MET A 418 -6.48 -22.08 8.05
N LEU A 419 -6.52 -20.76 8.10
CA LEU A 419 -5.88 -19.95 9.15
C LEU A 419 -6.63 -20.02 10.49
N LEU A 420 -7.90 -20.44 10.51
CA LEU A 420 -8.66 -20.57 11.74
C LEU A 420 -8.24 -21.82 12.53
N PRO A 421 -8.33 -21.79 13.89
CA PRO A 421 -8.15 -22.99 14.71
C PRO A 421 -9.12 -24.09 14.28
N GLU A 422 -8.72 -25.36 14.34
CA GLU A 422 -9.52 -26.51 13.85
C GLU A 422 -10.96 -26.55 14.39
N ALA A 423 -11.14 -26.16 15.65
CA ALA A 423 -12.46 -26.12 16.30
C ALA A 423 -13.40 -25.06 15.68
N LYS A 424 -12.88 -24.07 14.97
CA LYS A 424 -13.66 -22.98 14.34
C LYS A 424 -13.74 -23.09 12.82
N ARG A 425 -13.01 -24.06 12.22
CA ARG A 425 -13.01 -24.27 10.76
C ARG A 425 -14.35 -24.79 10.29
N LYS A 426 -14.92 -24.13 9.30
CA LYS A 426 -16.11 -24.61 8.61
C LYS A 426 -15.69 -25.54 7.48
N LYS A 427 -16.34 -26.70 7.37
CA LYS A 427 -16.11 -27.65 6.28
C LYS A 427 -16.79 -27.25 4.96
N THR A 428 -17.72 -26.31 5.03
CA THR A 428 -18.47 -25.82 3.87
C THR A 428 -18.46 -24.31 3.86
N ILE A 429 -18.08 -23.71 2.73
CA ILE A 429 -18.09 -22.28 2.47
C ILE A 429 -19.40 -21.91 1.81
N GLY A 430 -20.13 -21.00 2.43
CA GLY A 430 -21.40 -20.48 1.95
C GLY A 430 -21.30 -19.01 1.52
N LEU A 431 -22.47 -18.39 1.32
CA LEU A 431 -22.60 -17.00 0.91
C LEU A 431 -21.88 -16.04 1.87
N LYS A 432 -22.04 -16.22 3.19
CA LYS A 432 -21.47 -15.31 4.20
C LYS A 432 -19.95 -15.26 4.22
N GLU A 433 -19.30 -16.39 3.98
CA GLU A 433 -17.85 -16.46 3.92
C GLU A 433 -17.32 -15.73 2.68
N ILE A 434 -17.98 -15.89 1.54
CA ILE A 434 -17.65 -15.17 0.30
C ILE A 434 -17.88 -13.66 0.48
N GLU A 435 -19.00 -13.24 1.08
CA GLU A 435 -19.26 -11.83 1.38
C GLU A 435 -18.16 -11.24 2.28
N ALA A 436 -17.71 -11.96 3.31
CA ALA A 436 -16.64 -11.52 4.19
C ALA A 436 -15.29 -11.40 3.46
N THR A 437 -14.96 -12.35 2.60
CA THR A 437 -13.72 -12.32 1.79
C THR A 437 -13.74 -11.14 0.82
N ILE A 438 -14.84 -10.95 0.09
CA ILE A 438 -14.99 -9.82 -0.83
C ILE A 438 -14.94 -8.49 -0.10
N ALA A 439 -15.55 -8.39 1.08
CA ALA A 439 -15.45 -7.19 1.90
C ALA A 439 -13.99 -6.85 2.25
N THR A 440 -13.19 -7.86 2.53
CA THR A 440 -11.76 -7.68 2.82
C THR A 440 -10.97 -7.29 1.57
N MET A 441 -11.14 -8.02 0.46
CA MET A 441 -10.44 -7.76 -0.81
C MET A 441 -10.77 -6.40 -1.40
N ALA A 442 -12.06 -6.06 -1.44
CA ALA A 442 -12.54 -4.80 -2.00
C ALA A 442 -12.48 -3.63 -0.99
N ARG A 443 -11.99 -3.87 0.23
CA ARG A 443 -11.91 -2.89 1.33
C ARG A 443 -13.24 -2.22 1.63
N ILE A 444 -14.31 -3.01 1.65
CA ILE A 444 -15.67 -2.56 1.92
C ILE A 444 -16.08 -3.02 3.32
N PRO A 445 -16.87 -2.23 4.07
CA PRO A 445 -17.45 -2.73 5.30
C PRO A 445 -18.29 -4.00 5.04
N PRO A 446 -18.11 -5.09 5.83
CA PRO A 446 -18.83 -6.35 5.60
C PRO A 446 -20.37 -6.19 5.54
N LYS A 447 -20.90 -5.22 6.28
CA LYS A 447 -22.35 -4.91 6.29
C LYS A 447 -22.88 -4.37 4.97
N SER A 448 -22.05 -3.74 4.14
CA SER A 448 -22.46 -3.19 2.83
C SER A 448 -22.55 -4.27 1.74
N VAL A 449 -22.01 -5.46 1.98
CA VAL A 449 -22.04 -6.58 1.05
C VAL A 449 -23.23 -7.52 1.36
N SER A 450 -23.69 -7.53 2.62
CA SER A 450 -24.77 -8.40 3.10
C SER A 450 -26.16 -7.78 2.90
N LYS A 451 -27.22 -8.59 3.02
CA LYS A 451 -28.63 -8.13 2.97
C LYS A 451 -29.01 -7.12 4.06
N ASP A 452 -28.16 -6.94 5.09
CA ASP A 452 -28.39 -5.98 6.18
C ASP A 452 -28.32 -4.51 5.73
N ASP A 453 -27.83 -4.24 4.50
CA ASP A 453 -27.79 -2.89 3.88
C ASP A 453 -29.22 -2.27 3.78
N ALA A 454 -30.24 -3.10 3.59
CA ALA A 454 -31.63 -2.63 3.51
C ALA A 454 -32.15 -2.05 4.84
N GLU A 455 -31.79 -2.63 5.98
CA GLU A 455 -32.18 -2.12 7.29
C GLU A 455 -31.41 -0.84 7.64
N LEU A 456 -30.11 -0.76 7.27
CA LEU A 456 -29.34 0.47 7.45
C LEU A 456 -29.92 1.63 6.64
N LEU A 457 -30.30 1.37 5.39
CA LEU A 457 -30.91 2.38 4.52
C LEU A 457 -32.34 2.76 4.96
N ALA A 458 -33.12 1.82 5.52
CA ALA A 458 -34.42 2.12 6.10
C ALA A 458 -34.29 3.10 7.28
N ASN A 459 -33.30 2.90 8.14
CA ASN A 459 -33.09 3.68 9.34
C ASN A 459 -32.16 4.90 9.14
N LEU A 460 -31.60 5.11 7.93
CA LEU A 460 -30.63 6.16 7.63
C LEU A 460 -31.13 7.54 8.04
N GLU A 461 -32.33 7.89 7.61
CA GLU A 461 -32.96 9.16 7.90
C GLU A 461 -33.13 9.40 9.40
N THR A 462 -33.68 8.42 10.10
CA THR A 462 -33.92 8.49 11.56
C THR A 462 -32.60 8.63 12.31
N THR A 463 -31.56 7.91 11.88
CA THR A 463 -30.23 7.95 12.52
C THR A 463 -29.56 9.31 12.30
N LEU A 464 -29.63 9.88 11.10
CA LEU A 464 -29.08 11.21 10.82
C LEU A 464 -29.81 12.30 11.59
N LYS A 465 -31.17 12.27 11.64
CA LYS A 465 -32.00 13.25 12.39
C LYS A 465 -31.71 13.23 13.90
N ARG A 466 -31.33 12.09 14.47
CA ARG A 466 -30.92 11.99 15.89
C ARG A 466 -29.63 12.74 16.22
N VAL A 467 -28.77 12.95 15.23
CA VAL A 467 -27.43 13.51 15.46
C VAL A 467 -27.28 14.91 14.87
N VAL A 468 -28.00 15.21 13.79
CA VAL A 468 -28.00 16.53 13.16
C VAL A 468 -29.37 17.16 13.29
N PHE A 469 -29.43 18.29 14.01
CA PHE A 469 -30.67 18.95 14.33
C PHE A 469 -31.01 20.09 13.35
N GLY A 470 -32.28 20.29 13.11
CA GLY A 470 -32.80 21.42 12.33
C GLY A 470 -32.57 21.38 10.82
N GLN A 471 -32.17 20.20 10.29
CA GLN A 471 -31.94 20.03 8.85
C GLN A 471 -32.78 18.86 8.29
N ASP A 472 -33.97 18.68 8.78
CA ASP A 472 -34.86 17.53 8.46
C ASP A 472 -35.08 17.39 6.96
N ARG A 473 -35.45 18.48 6.27
CA ARG A 473 -35.67 18.49 4.83
C ARG A 473 -34.43 18.12 4.02
N ALA A 474 -33.26 18.61 4.44
CA ALA A 474 -31.98 18.28 3.80
C ALA A 474 -31.64 16.78 3.96
N ILE A 475 -31.85 16.22 5.16
CA ILE A 475 -31.64 14.82 5.48
C ILE A 475 -32.61 13.91 4.71
N GLU A 476 -33.90 14.28 4.64
CA GLU A 476 -34.93 13.56 3.87
C GLU A 476 -34.57 13.49 2.38
N SER A 477 -34.19 14.60 1.78
CA SER A 477 -33.77 14.68 0.37
C SER A 477 -32.54 13.83 0.11
N LEU A 478 -31.52 13.91 0.99
CA LEU A 478 -30.29 13.12 0.90
C LEU A 478 -30.59 11.63 1.02
N ALA A 479 -31.36 11.23 2.03
CA ALA A 479 -31.71 9.82 2.27
C ALA A 479 -32.53 9.23 1.11
N ALA A 480 -33.48 9.98 0.56
CA ALA A 480 -34.26 9.57 -0.60
C ALA A 480 -33.37 9.33 -1.83
N SER A 481 -32.47 10.25 -2.12
CA SER A 481 -31.52 10.13 -3.24
C SER A 481 -30.56 8.94 -3.09
N ILE A 482 -30.04 8.70 -1.88
CA ILE A 482 -29.19 7.55 -1.61
C ILE A 482 -29.96 6.23 -1.74
N LYS A 483 -31.20 6.17 -1.24
CA LYS A 483 -32.08 4.99 -1.40
C LYS A 483 -32.35 4.68 -2.87
N LEU A 484 -32.61 5.70 -3.69
CA LEU A 484 -32.82 5.55 -5.13
C LEU A 484 -31.55 4.99 -5.83
N ALA A 485 -30.39 5.53 -5.51
CA ALA A 485 -29.13 5.07 -6.06
C ALA A 485 -28.83 3.61 -5.69
N ARG A 486 -29.06 3.23 -4.42
CA ARG A 486 -28.83 1.87 -3.93
C ARG A 486 -29.85 0.85 -4.42
N ALA A 487 -31.06 1.30 -4.79
CA ALA A 487 -32.08 0.46 -5.42
C ALA A 487 -31.70 0.03 -6.86
N GLY A 488 -30.58 0.51 -7.41
CA GLY A 488 -30.14 0.16 -8.76
C GLY A 488 -30.87 0.91 -9.87
N LEU A 489 -31.61 1.98 -9.55
CA LEU A 489 -32.37 2.78 -10.51
C LEU A 489 -31.53 3.91 -11.15
N ARG A 490 -30.21 3.86 -11.00
CA ARG A 490 -29.28 4.81 -11.60
C ARG A 490 -28.46 4.19 -12.74
N GLU A 491 -27.77 5.02 -13.50
CA GLU A 491 -26.82 4.57 -14.52
C GLU A 491 -25.61 3.89 -13.85
N PRO A 492 -25.21 2.68 -14.28
CA PRO A 492 -24.15 1.90 -13.61
C PRO A 492 -22.75 2.50 -13.72
N GLU A 493 -22.54 3.43 -14.66
CA GLU A 493 -21.25 4.06 -14.91
C GLU A 493 -20.98 5.31 -14.07
N LYS A 494 -21.99 5.84 -13.37
CA LYS A 494 -21.85 7.07 -12.55
C LYS A 494 -21.56 6.78 -11.06
N PRO A 495 -21.06 7.76 -10.29
CA PRO A 495 -20.89 7.67 -8.84
C PRO A 495 -22.22 7.35 -8.12
N ILE A 496 -22.19 6.88 -6.86
CA ILE A 496 -23.40 6.60 -6.07
C ILE A 496 -24.32 7.81 -5.99
N GLY A 497 -23.76 9.01 -5.87
CA GLY A 497 -24.49 10.25 -5.91
C GLY A 497 -23.56 11.43 -5.88
N ASN A 498 -23.99 12.51 -6.56
CA ASN A 498 -23.29 13.77 -6.68
C ASN A 498 -24.15 14.87 -6.06
N TYR A 499 -23.84 15.27 -4.83
CA TYR A 499 -24.67 16.17 -4.03
C TYR A 499 -23.98 17.51 -3.83
N LEU A 500 -24.72 18.59 -4.00
CA LEU A 500 -24.27 19.94 -3.63
C LEU A 500 -25.05 20.42 -2.40
N PHE A 501 -24.36 20.59 -1.27
CA PHE A 501 -24.92 21.15 -0.04
C PHE A 501 -24.77 22.67 -0.06
N SER A 502 -25.84 23.38 -0.19
CA SER A 502 -25.88 24.85 -0.21
C SER A 502 -26.39 25.43 1.10
N GLY A 503 -25.95 26.60 1.48
CA GLY A 503 -26.45 27.31 2.65
C GLY A 503 -25.37 27.97 3.49
N PRO A 504 -25.72 28.66 4.59
CA PRO A 504 -24.82 29.43 5.41
C PRO A 504 -23.69 28.59 6.05
N THR A 505 -22.65 29.26 6.50
CA THR A 505 -21.57 28.63 7.26
C THR A 505 -22.08 28.19 8.63
N GLY A 506 -21.59 27.04 9.14
CA GLY A 506 -21.86 26.58 10.51
C GLY A 506 -23.27 25.99 10.75
N VAL A 507 -24.04 25.68 9.69
CA VAL A 507 -25.38 25.05 9.82
C VAL A 507 -25.37 23.53 9.83
N GLY A 508 -24.20 22.89 9.69
CA GLY A 508 -24.06 21.45 9.83
C GLY A 508 -23.78 20.67 8.54
N LYS A 509 -23.49 21.32 7.39
CA LYS A 509 -23.18 20.65 6.10
C LYS A 509 -22.11 19.57 6.20
N THR A 510 -20.95 19.92 6.76
CA THR A 510 -19.81 18.98 6.96
C THR A 510 -20.15 17.89 7.98
N GLU A 511 -20.97 18.21 8.99
CA GLU A 511 -21.39 17.23 10.01
C GLU A 511 -22.31 16.17 9.43
N VAL A 512 -23.25 16.55 8.53
CA VAL A 512 -24.10 15.58 7.81
C VAL A 512 -23.26 14.60 6.99
N ALA A 513 -22.26 15.09 6.26
CA ALA A 513 -21.35 14.24 5.48
C ALA A 513 -20.55 13.26 6.39
N LYS A 514 -20.07 13.75 7.53
CA LYS A 514 -19.37 12.93 8.52
C LYS A 514 -20.28 11.86 9.13
N GLN A 515 -21.48 12.22 9.52
CA GLN A 515 -22.44 11.28 10.11
C GLN A 515 -22.95 10.27 9.07
N LEU A 516 -23.13 10.70 7.81
CA LEU A 516 -23.45 9.79 6.71
C LEU A 516 -22.36 8.72 6.53
N ALA A 517 -21.08 9.13 6.48
CA ALA A 517 -19.98 8.19 6.38
C ALA A 517 -19.92 7.21 7.55
N SER A 518 -20.12 7.71 8.78
CA SER A 518 -20.18 6.88 9.99
C SER A 518 -21.34 5.89 9.98
N THR A 519 -22.53 6.32 9.57
CA THR A 519 -23.74 5.49 9.52
C THR A 519 -23.61 4.40 8.46
N LEU A 520 -23.06 4.73 7.29
CA LEU A 520 -22.80 3.76 6.23
C LEU A 520 -21.58 2.88 6.52
N GLY A 521 -20.77 3.22 7.54
CA GLY A 521 -19.56 2.49 7.89
C GLY A 521 -18.43 2.64 6.88
N VAL A 522 -18.45 3.69 6.05
CA VAL A 522 -17.42 3.97 5.04
C VAL A 522 -16.51 5.12 5.48
N PRO A 523 -15.24 5.18 5.02
CA PRO A 523 -14.36 6.28 5.34
C PRO A 523 -14.84 7.60 4.73
N LEU A 524 -14.55 8.71 5.42
CA LEU A 524 -14.74 10.07 4.93
C LEU A 524 -13.40 10.61 4.43
N LEU A 525 -13.32 10.89 3.13
CA LEU A 525 -12.22 11.65 2.53
C LEU A 525 -12.65 13.10 2.43
N ARG A 526 -11.94 14.00 3.10
CA ARG A 526 -12.26 15.43 3.11
C ARG A 526 -11.11 16.24 2.53
N PHE A 527 -11.46 17.14 1.59
CA PHE A 527 -10.55 18.12 1.00
C PHE A 527 -11.18 19.51 1.13
N ASP A 528 -10.42 20.45 1.66
CA ASP A 528 -10.81 21.84 1.72
C ASP A 528 -10.35 22.56 0.45
N MET A 529 -11.29 23.05 -0.33
CA MET A 529 -11.00 23.64 -1.63
C MET A 529 -10.31 24.99 -1.55
N SER A 530 -10.28 25.61 -0.37
CA SER A 530 -9.45 26.79 -0.14
C SER A 530 -7.95 26.55 -0.28
N GLU A 531 -7.49 25.31 -0.12
CA GLU A 531 -6.10 24.92 -0.37
C GLU A 531 -5.77 24.71 -1.86
N TYR A 532 -6.81 24.62 -2.72
CA TYR A 532 -6.70 24.28 -4.13
C TYR A 532 -7.21 25.40 -5.06
N MET A 533 -6.96 26.65 -4.68
CA MET A 533 -7.32 27.84 -5.48
C MET A 533 -6.39 28.04 -6.67
N GLU A 534 -5.16 27.57 -6.61
CA GLU A 534 -4.15 27.79 -7.62
C GLU A 534 -3.95 26.54 -8.49
N ARG A 535 -3.63 26.73 -9.77
CA ARG A 535 -3.48 25.67 -10.74
C ARG A 535 -2.46 24.59 -10.33
N HIS A 536 -1.34 25.00 -9.75
CA HIS A 536 -0.31 24.06 -9.31
C HIS A 536 -0.73 23.21 -8.12
N THR A 537 -1.65 23.70 -7.28
CA THR A 537 -2.18 22.91 -6.15
C THR A 537 -3.20 21.85 -6.62
N VAL A 538 -3.93 22.10 -7.72
CA VAL A 538 -4.81 21.09 -8.35
C VAL A 538 -4.01 19.88 -8.83
N SER A 539 -2.78 20.09 -9.33
CA SER A 539 -1.90 18.99 -9.72
C SER A 539 -1.53 18.07 -8.55
N ARG A 540 -1.56 18.56 -7.29
CA ARG A 540 -1.36 17.71 -6.11
C ARG A 540 -2.53 16.79 -5.81
N LEU A 541 -3.74 17.12 -6.31
CA LEU A 541 -4.92 16.23 -6.16
C LEU A 541 -4.88 15.04 -7.12
N ILE A 542 -4.34 15.23 -8.35
CA ILE A 542 -4.44 14.26 -9.44
C ILE A 542 -3.08 13.65 -9.79
N GLY A 543 -2.00 14.25 -9.32
CA GLY A 543 -0.62 13.95 -9.69
C GLY A 543 -0.02 15.01 -10.62
N ALA A 544 1.29 15.16 -10.61
CA ALA A 544 1.99 16.10 -11.48
C ALA A 544 2.23 15.48 -12.88
N PRO A 545 2.14 16.27 -13.97
CA PRO A 545 2.46 15.79 -15.31
C PRO A 545 3.93 15.34 -15.43
N PRO A 546 4.27 14.43 -16.36
CA PRO A 546 5.64 14.03 -16.62
C PRO A 546 6.55 15.24 -16.88
N GLY A 547 7.70 15.29 -16.19
CA GLY A 547 8.69 16.37 -16.31
C GLY A 547 8.58 17.48 -15.25
N TYR A 548 7.58 17.45 -14.36
CA TYR A 548 7.49 18.36 -13.22
C TYR A 548 8.02 17.70 -11.94
N VAL A 549 8.50 18.54 -11.00
CA VAL A 549 8.96 18.08 -9.69
C VAL A 549 7.79 17.43 -8.94
N GLY A 550 7.97 16.18 -8.47
CA GLY A 550 6.90 15.44 -7.80
C GLY A 550 6.07 14.51 -8.71
N PHE A 551 6.50 14.28 -9.96
CA PHE A 551 5.84 13.35 -10.90
C PHE A 551 5.69 11.93 -10.34
N ASP A 552 6.66 11.46 -9.54
CA ASP A 552 6.62 10.12 -8.91
C ASP A 552 5.62 10.03 -7.73
N GLN A 553 5.06 11.16 -7.30
CA GLN A 553 4.05 11.20 -6.23
C GLN A 553 2.67 11.15 -6.86
N GLY A 554 1.87 10.16 -6.47
CA GLY A 554 0.46 10.06 -6.85
C GLY A 554 -0.35 11.27 -6.37
N GLY A 555 -1.53 11.48 -6.93
CA GLY A 555 -2.41 12.55 -6.51
C GLY A 555 -3.15 12.22 -5.21
N LEU A 556 -3.26 13.18 -4.30
CA LEU A 556 -3.90 12.98 -2.99
C LEU A 556 -5.36 12.48 -3.11
N LEU A 557 -6.11 12.99 -4.08
CA LEU A 557 -7.49 12.60 -4.35
C LEU A 557 -7.54 11.21 -4.99
N THR A 558 -6.71 10.98 -6.01
CA THR A 558 -6.67 9.72 -6.75
C THR A 558 -6.18 8.58 -5.86
N ASP A 559 -5.12 8.79 -5.09
CA ASP A 559 -4.60 7.79 -4.16
C ASP A 559 -5.57 7.52 -3.00
N GLY A 560 -6.21 8.56 -2.48
CA GLY A 560 -7.21 8.42 -1.42
C GLY A 560 -8.40 7.56 -1.84
N VAL A 561 -8.92 7.77 -3.05
CA VAL A 561 -10.03 6.97 -3.60
C VAL A 561 -9.56 5.57 -3.99
N ASP A 562 -8.36 5.41 -4.55
CA ASP A 562 -7.78 4.09 -4.86
C ASP A 562 -7.59 3.22 -3.60
N GLN A 563 -7.15 3.84 -2.49
CA GLN A 563 -7.04 3.17 -1.20
C GLN A 563 -8.39 2.85 -0.56
N SER A 564 -9.40 3.68 -0.82
CA SER A 564 -10.74 3.57 -0.26
C SER A 564 -11.80 3.74 -1.34
N PRO A 565 -12.03 2.71 -2.20
CA PRO A 565 -12.96 2.81 -3.33
C PRO A 565 -14.41 3.06 -2.93
N HIS A 566 -14.77 2.69 -1.70
CA HIS A 566 -16.08 2.93 -1.10
C HIS A 566 -15.94 3.99 0.00
N CYS A 567 -16.19 5.23 -0.33
CA CYS A 567 -16.03 6.35 0.61
C CYS A 567 -17.09 7.44 0.37
N VAL A 568 -17.24 8.30 1.36
CA VAL A 568 -17.86 9.61 1.19
C VAL A 568 -16.74 10.60 0.89
N LEU A 569 -16.75 11.19 -0.29
CA LEU A 569 -15.81 12.22 -0.71
C LEU A 569 -16.44 13.57 -0.49
N LEU A 570 -15.89 14.34 0.44
CA LEU A 570 -16.34 15.68 0.78
C LEU A 570 -15.37 16.73 0.23
N LEU A 571 -15.83 17.54 -0.69
CA LEU A 571 -15.13 18.73 -1.18
C LEU A 571 -15.76 19.97 -0.54
N ASP A 572 -15.08 20.52 0.47
CA ASP A 572 -15.59 21.64 1.26
C ASP A 572 -15.27 22.96 0.56
N GLU A 573 -16.24 23.90 0.52
CA GLU A 573 -16.14 25.23 -0.09
C GLU A 573 -15.75 25.19 -1.59
N ILE A 574 -16.48 24.42 -2.39
CA ILE A 574 -16.18 24.14 -3.81
C ILE A 574 -16.08 25.41 -4.67
N GLU A 575 -16.77 26.48 -4.31
CA GLU A 575 -16.71 27.77 -5.00
C GLU A 575 -15.33 28.42 -4.98
N LYS A 576 -14.43 28.00 -4.07
CA LYS A 576 -13.06 28.50 -3.98
C LYS A 576 -12.07 27.75 -4.85
N ALA A 577 -12.48 26.60 -5.38
CA ALA A 577 -11.61 25.76 -6.18
C ALA A 577 -11.22 26.40 -7.51
N HIS A 578 -10.03 26.06 -7.99
CA HIS A 578 -9.61 26.48 -9.34
C HIS A 578 -10.53 25.90 -10.43
N PRO A 579 -10.84 26.64 -11.52
CA PRO A 579 -11.73 26.19 -12.59
C PRO A 579 -11.36 24.82 -13.20
N ASP A 580 -10.08 24.47 -13.28
CA ASP A 580 -9.64 23.17 -13.80
C ASP A 580 -10.19 21.98 -12.99
N LEU A 581 -10.45 22.17 -11.68
CA LEU A 581 -11.03 21.14 -10.84
C LEU A 581 -12.48 20.80 -11.28
N PHE A 582 -13.26 21.80 -11.71
CA PHE A 582 -14.61 21.54 -12.20
C PHE A 582 -14.60 20.63 -13.42
N ASN A 583 -13.63 20.80 -14.35
CA ASN A 583 -13.51 19.94 -15.53
C ASN A 583 -13.23 18.48 -15.13
N ILE A 584 -12.42 18.27 -14.09
CA ILE A 584 -12.12 16.96 -13.54
C ILE A 584 -13.35 16.34 -12.91
N LEU A 585 -14.10 17.13 -12.11
CA LEU A 585 -15.32 16.67 -11.47
C LEU A 585 -16.42 16.33 -12.49
N LEU A 586 -16.50 17.06 -13.60
CA LEU A 586 -17.40 16.74 -14.72
C LEU A 586 -17.10 15.33 -15.25
N GLN A 587 -15.81 15.00 -15.46
CA GLN A 587 -15.43 13.67 -15.92
C GLN A 587 -15.78 12.58 -14.90
N VAL A 588 -15.56 12.84 -13.61
CA VAL A 588 -15.93 11.92 -12.52
C VAL A 588 -17.44 11.70 -12.47
N MET A 589 -18.24 12.77 -12.55
CA MET A 589 -19.70 12.70 -12.47
C MET A 589 -20.34 11.99 -13.68
N ASP A 590 -19.75 12.14 -14.87
CA ASP A 590 -20.29 11.50 -16.10
C ASP A 590 -19.89 10.05 -16.25
N HIS A 591 -18.63 9.73 -15.99
CA HIS A 591 -18.06 8.42 -16.32
C HIS A 591 -17.67 7.59 -15.09
N GLY A 592 -17.78 8.15 -13.89
CA GLY A 592 -17.36 7.46 -12.65
C GLY A 592 -15.92 7.01 -12.64
N LYS A 593 -15.07 7.59 -13.49
CA LYS A 593 -13.64 7.24 -13.61
C LYS A 593 -12.81 8.48 -13.83
N LEU A 594 -11.64 8.50 -13.26
CA LEU A 594 -10.63 9.53 -13.49
C LEU A 594 -9.32 8.87 -13.87
N THR A 595 -8.68 9.36 -14.94
CA THR A 595 -7.36 8.88 -15.33
C THR A 595 -6.31 9.79 -14.69
N ASP A 596 -5.45 9.21 -13.86
CA ASP A 596 -4.29 9.87 -13.28
C ASP A 596 -3.24 10.21 -14.37
N HIS A 597 -2.30 11.10 -14.07
CA HIS A 597 -1.21 11.47 -14.96
C HIS A 597 -0.30 10.28 -15.34
N ASN A 598 -0.23 9.23 -14.52
CA ASN A 598 0.45 7.97 -14.81
C ASN A 598 -0.33 7.05 -15.75
N GLY A 599 -1.53 7.46 -16.19
CA GLY A 599 -2.41 6.66 -17.04
C GLY A 599 -3.20 5.59 -16.28
N LYS A 600 -3.16 5.57 -14.94
CA LYS A 600 -3.97 4.70 -14.10
C LYS A 600 -5.40 5.24 -14.05
N GLN A 601 -6.39 4.39 -14.30
CA GLN A 601 -7.80 4.73 -14.15
C GLN A 601 -8.26 4.44 -12.72
N ILE A 602 -8.73 5.46 -12.03
CA ILE A 602 -9.29 5.39 -10.69
C ILE A 602 -10.81 5.35 -10.78
N ASP A 603 -11.43 4.44 -10.04
CA ASP A 603 -12.87 4.17 -10.09
C ASP A 603 -13.62 4.93 -8.98
N PHE A 604 -14.52 5.82 -9.37
CA PHE A 604 -15.38 6.62 -8.48
C PHE A 604 -16.82 6.11 -8.41
N ARG A 605 -17.18 5.01 -9.09
CA ARG A 605 -18.56 4.51 -9.18
C ARG A 605 -19.16 4.14 -7.83
N ASN A 606 -18.34 3.82 -6.85
CA ASN A 606 -18.78 3.47 -5.49
C ASN A 606 -18.57 4.62 -4.49
N VAL A 607 -18.26 5.83 -4.97
CA VAL A 607 -18.06 7.02 -4.16
C VAL A 607 -19.37 7.81 -4.04
N ILE A 608 -19.63 8.35 -2.86
CA ILE A 608 -20.66 9.37 -2.63
C ILE A 608 -19.95 10.72 -2.64
N LEU A 609 -20.13 11.50 -3.71
CA LEU A 609 -19.53 12.82 -3.86
C LEU A 609 -20.41 13.88 -3.22
N ILE A 610 -19.91 14.54 -2.21
CA ILE A 610 -20.58 15.66 -1.53
C ILE A 610 -19.71 16.91 -1.70
N MET A 611 -20.29 17.95 -2.22
CA MET A 611 -19.66 19.25 -2.35
C MET A 611 -20.42 20.27 -1.48
N THR A 612 -19.71 21.12 -0.75
CA THR A 612 -20.38 22.18 0.03
C THR A 612 -20.12 23.53 -0.60
N THR A 613 -21.09 24.40 -0.52
CA THR A 613 -20.96 25.80 -0.95
C THR A 613 -21.62 26.75 0.03
N ASN A 614 -21.06 27.94 0.15
CA ASN A 614 -21.62 29.07 0.87
C ASN A 614 -22.21 30.12 -0.11
N ALA A 615 -22.22 29.82 -1.41
CA ALA A 615 -22.78 30.71 -2.42
C ALA A 615 -24.28 30.96 -2.11
N GLY A 616 -24.69 32.20 -2.14
CA GLY A 616 -26.05 32.63 -1.77
C GLY A 616 -26.20 33.12 -0.33
N ALA A 617 -25.45 32.60 0.64
CA ALA A 617 -25.55 33.02 2.02
C ALA A 617 -25.06 34.47 2.24
N ALA A 618 -24.07 34.92 1.47
CA ALA A 618 -23.56 36.29 1.53
C ALA A 618 -24.52 37.32 0.92
N ASP A 619 -25.37 36.92 -0.03
CA ASP A 619 -26.35 37.79 -0.65
C ASP A 619 -27.62 37.92 0.22
N LEU A 620 -27.96 36.88 0.99
CA LEU A 620 -29.04 36.89 1.97
C LEU A 620 -28.73 37.77 3.20
N SER A 621 -27.46 37.99 3.52
CA SER A 621 -27.01 38.84 4.64
C SER A 621 -26.89 40.33 4.28
N LYS A 622 -26.99 40.71 3.00
CA LYS A 622 -26.97 42.12 2.59
C LYS A 622 -28.30 42.78 2.94
N PRO A 623 -28.29 43.97 3.58
CA PRO A 623 -29.51 44.70 3.83
C PRO A 623 -30.21 45.02 2.52
N ALA A 624 -31.48 44.60 2.39
CA ALA A 624 -32.31 44.89 1.20
C ALA A 624 -32.47 46.40 1.04
N TYR A 625 -31.95 46.98 -0.02
CA TYR A 625 -32.29 48.32 -0.46
C TYR A 625 -33.70 48.28 -1.09
N GLY A 626 -34.74 48.65 -0.30
CA GLY A 626 -36.09 48.75 -0.83
C GLY A 626 -37.20 48.31 0.17
N PHE A 627 -38.40 48.87 0.03
CA PHE A 627 -39.52 48.79 0.97
C PHE A 627 -40.28 47.42 1.00
N THR A 628 -39.76 46.35 0.39
CA THR A 628 -40.49 45.04 0.39
C THR A 628 -39.60 43.97 1.01
N ARG A 629 -39.80 43.69 2.30
CA ARG A 629 -39.34 42.50 3.00
C ARG A 629 -40.18 41.25 2.60
N GLN A 630 -40.00 40.74 1.44
CA GLN A 630 -40.42 39.38 1.14
C GLN A 630 -39.14 38.55 0.93
N LYS A 631 -38.81 37.69 1.91
CA LYS A 631 -37.90 36.57 1.66
C LYS A 631 -38.43 35.76 0.49
N ARG A 632 -37.83 35.90 -0.68
CA ARG A 632 -38.14 35.03 -1.82
C ARG A 632 -37.50 33.67 -1.56
N GLU A 633 -38.33 32.67 -1.37
CA GLU A 633 -37.88 31.28 -1.55
C GLU A 633 -37.40 31.16 -2.99
N GLY A 634 -36.07 31.13 -3.20
CA GLY A 634 -35.49 31.04 -4.55
C GLY A 634 -34.17 31.81 -4.72
N ASP A 635 -33.80 32.70 -3.81
CA ASP A 635 -32.57 33.51 -3.93
C ASP A 635 -31.32 32.63 -3.90
N ASP A 636 -31.34 31.51 -3.16
CA ASP A 636 -30.23 30.53 -3.10
C ASP A 636 -29.99 29.87 -4.47
N THR A 637 -31.08 29.55 -5.20
CA THR A 637 -31.00 28.94 -6.51
C THR A 637 -30.38 29.91 -7.54
N GLU A 638 -30.70 31.19 -7.43
CA GLU A 638 -30.16 32.21 -8.34
C GLU A 638 -28.65 32.43 -8.11
N ALA A 639 -28.19 32.42 -6.86
CA ALA A 639 -26.78 32.53 -6.52
C ALA A 639 -25.98 31.29 -7.01
N ILE A 640 -26.53 30.10 -6.84
CA ILE A 640 -25.96 28.85 -7.38
C ILE A 640 -25.88 28.91 -8.90
N ASN A 641 -26.92 29.45 -9.56
CA ASN A 641 -26.98 29.62 -11.01
C ASN A 641 -25.91 30.57 -11.54
N ARG A 642 -25.53 31.59 -10.76
CA ARG A 642 -24.45 32.53 -11.11
C ARG A 642 -23.06 31.97 -10.87
N THR A 643 -22.90 31.13 -9.83
CA THR A 643 -21.59 30.61 -9.40
C THR A 643 -21.15 29.40 -10.22
N PHE A 644 -22.11 28.51 -10.55
CA PHE A 644 -21.80 27.26 -11.21
C PHE A 644 -22.35 27.20 -12.64
N ALA A 645 -21.50 26.74 -13.58
CA ALA A 645 -21.90 26.58 -14.98
C ALA A 645 -23.09 25.60 -15.12
N PRO A 646 -23.99 25.81 -16.12
CA PRO A 646 -25.12 24.93 -16.35
C PRO A 646 -24.74 23.45 -16.54
N GLU A 647 -23.59 23.22 -17.17
CA GLU A 647 -23.05 21.86 -17.37
C GLU A 647 -22.74 21.13 -16.06
N PHE A 648 -22.20 21.84 -15.09
CA PHE A 648 -21.89 21.30 -13.78
C PHE A 648 -23.16 20.96 -13.01
N ARG A 649 -24.15 21.90 -13.01
CA ARG A 649 -25.40 21.75 -12.28
C ARG A 649 -26.25 20.58 -12.81
N ASN A 650 -26.27 20.36 -14.12
CA ASN A 650 -27.04 19.29 -14.75
C ASN A 650 -26.50 17.88 -14.44
N ARG A 651 -25.29 17.78 -13.85
CA ARG A 651 -24.68 16.51 -13.45
C ARG A 651 -24.80 16.22 -11.96
N LEU A 652 -25.41 17.16 -11.21
CA LEU A 652 -25.73 16.93 -9.80
C LEU A 652 -27.01 16.12 -9.69
N ASP A 653 -27.01 15.09 -8.86
CA ASP A 653 -28.22 14.30 -8.55
C ASP A 653 -29.20 15.10 -7.69
N ALA A 654 -28.67 15.92 -6.76
CA ALA A 654 -29.49 16.85 -6.00
C ALA A 654 -28.68 18.05 -5.48
N VAL A 655 -29.33 19.21 -5.46
CA VAL A 655 -28.91 20.37 -4.69
C VAL A 655 -29.71 20.39 -3.40
N ILE A 656 -29.03 20.31 -2.26
CA ILE A 656 -29.64 20.15 -0.94
C ILE A 656 -29.43 21.43 -0.14
N PRO A 657 -30.50 22.25 0.03
CA PRO A 657 -30.40 23.49 0.77
C PRO A 657 -30.42 23.23 2.29
N PHE A 658 -29.49 23.86 3.00
CA PHE A 658 -29.42 23.89 4.46
C PHE A 658 -29.97 25.20 5.00
N ALA A 659 -30.95 25.12 5.89
CA ALA A 659 -31.58 26.29 6.49
C ALA A 659 -30.73 26.89 7.62
N HIS A 660 -31.01 28.16 7.94
CA HIS A 660 -30.48 28.77 9.16
C HIS A 660 -30.98 28.02 10.39
N LEU A 661 -30.15 27.93 11.44
CA LEU A 661 -30.51 27.29 12.69
C LEU A 661 -31.41 28.23 13.51
N THR A 662 -32.50 27.73 14.03
CA THR A 662 -33.34 28.44 14.99
C THR A 662 -32.71 28.37 16.39
N THR A 663 -33.11 29.28 17.28
CA THR A 663 -32.61 29.34 18.67
C THR A 663 -32.81 28.01 19.42
N ASP A 664 -33.96 27.37 19.21
CA ASP A 664 -34.26 26.07 19.83
C ASP A 664 -33.33 24.95 19.32
N VAL A 665 -33.03 24.95 18.04
CA VAL A 665 -32.07 23.99 17.44
C VAL A 665 -30.66 24.24 17.97
N ILE A 666 -30.28 25.50 18.16
CA ILE A 666 -28.95 25.82 18.71
C ILE A 666 -28.83 25.32 20.15
N ALA A 667 -29.89 25.42 20.94
CA ALA A 667 -29.92 24.86 22.31
C ALA A 667 -29.70 23.32 22.29
N GLN A 668 -30.33 22.61 21.35
CA GLN A 668 -30.08 21.17 21.15
C GLN A 668 -28.62 20.87 20.72
N VAL A 669 -28.01 21.74 19.91
CA VAL A 669 -26.61 21.61 19.54
C VAL A 669 -25.68 21.82 20.74
N VAL A 670 -26.00 22.77 21.64
CA VAL A 670 -25.26 22.97 22.90
C VAL A 670 -25.35 21.70 23.76
N GLU A 671 -26.54 21.17 23.93
CA GLU A 671 -26.77 19.93 24.70
C GLU A 671 -25.97 18.75 24.12
N LYS A 672 -25.96 18.58 22.79
CA LYS A 672 -25.14 17.58 22.12
C LYS A 672 -23.66 17.74 22.45
N PHE A 673 -23.10 18.96 22.44
CA PHE A 673 -21.69 19.19 22.77
C PHE A 673 -21.40 18.86 24.24
N VAL A 674 -22.33 19.15 25.14
CA VAL A 674 -22.19 18.84 26.57
C VAL A 674 -22.22 17.31 26.77
N LEU A 675 -23.16 16.61 26.14
CA LEU A 675 -23.22 15.13 26.16
C LEU A 675 -21.95 14.49 25.57
N GLN A 676 -21.38 15.05 24.52
CA GLN A 676 -20.10 14.59 23.97
C GLN A 676 -18.94 14.79 24.96
N LEU A 677 -18.95 15.90 25.70
CA LEU A 677 -17.97 16.17 26.74
C LEU A 677 -18.13 15.21 27.92
N GLU A 678 -19.38 14.95 28.34
CA GLU A 678 -19.68 13.96 29.38
C GLU A 678 -19.20 12.56 28.98
N ALA A 679 -19.43 12.14 27.73
CA ALA A 679 -18.92 10.88 27.20
C ALA A 679 -17.38 10.79 27.25
N GLN A 680 -16.65 11.89 27.00
CA GLN A 680 -15.19 11.95 27.14
C GLN A 680 -14.72 11.82 28.59
N LEU A 681 -15.55 12.25 29.55
CA LEU A 681 -15.26 12.21 31.01
C LEU A 681 -15.83 10.96 31.69
N ALA A 682 -16.55 10.09 30.96
CA ALA A 682 -17.15 8.88 31.48
C ALA A 682 -16.14 7.96 32.19
N ASP A 683 -14.93 7.82 31.65
CA ASP A 683 -13.84 7.05 32.26
C ASP A 683 -13.40 7.60 33.64
N ARG A 684 -13.72 8.88 33.91
CA ARG A 684 -13.42 9.55 35.16
C ARG A 684 -14.62 9.62 36.11
N ASN A 685 -15.78 9.07 35.69
CA ASN A 685 -17.06 9.12 36.39
C ASN A 685 -17.49 10.56 36.71
N VAL A 686 -17.38 11.46 35.75
CA VAL A 686 -17.88 12.84 35.89
C VAL A 686 -19.11 12.98 35.00
N THR A 687 -20.21 13.45 35.63
CA THR A 687 -21.46 13.78 34.94
C THR A 687 -21.68 15.31 34.96
N ILE A 688 -22.20 15.82 33.85
CA ILE A 688 -22.37 17.28 33.66
C ILE A 688 -23.83 17.58 33.40
N GLU A 689 -24.41 18.41 34.24
CA GLU A 689 -25.74 18.96 34.08
C GLU A 689 -25.64 20.46 33.72
N LEU A 690 -26.42 20.89 32.70
CA LEU A 690 -26.48 22.29 32.29
C LEU A 690 -27.81 22.89 32.78
N SER A 691 -27.74 24.02 33.48
CA SER A 691 -28.96 24.75 33.81
C SER A 691 -29.56 25.41 32.56
N GLU A 692 -30.86 25.65 32.53
CA GLU A 692 -31.53 26.33 31.41
C GLU A 692 -30.92 27.72 31.13
N GLU A 693 -30.55 28.44 32.19
CA GLU A 693 -29.91 29.75 32.09
C GLU A 693 -28.52 29.66 31.47
N ALA A 694 -27.74 28.64 31.87
CA ALA A 694 -26.43 28.41 31.28
C ALA A 694 -26.53 27.99 29.80
N SER A 695 -27.57 27.21 29.46
CA SER A 695 -27.85 26.88 28.05
C SER A 695 -28.14 28.14 27.24
N ARG A 696 -29.03 29.02 27.73
CA ARG A 696 -29.34 30.28 27.04
C ARG A 696 -28.13 31.18 26.91
N TRP A 697 -27.33 31.27 27.96
CA TRP A 697 -26.08 32.05 27.96
C TRP A 697 -25.09 31.56 26.89
N LEU A 698 -24.95 30.22 26.74
CA LEU A 698 -24.12 29.61 25.70
C LEU A 698 -24.67 29.87 24.30
N VAL A 699 -25.99 29.80 24.13
CA VAL A 699 -26.66 30.07 22.83
C VAL A 699 -26.39 31.51 22.40
N GLU A 700 -26.56 32.50 23.32
CA GLU A 700 -26.37 33.90 23.01
C GLU A 700 -24.92 34.25 22.61
N ARG A 701 -23.92 33.63 23.23
CA ARG A 701 -22.52 33.86 22.94
C ARG A 701 -21.89 32.95 21.91
N GLY A 702 -22.46 31.78 21.72
CA GLY A 702 -21.95 30.77 20.82
C GLY A 702 -22.58 30.79 19.41
N TYR A 703 -23.60 31.60 19.18
CA TYR A 703 -24.26 31.76 17.90
C TYR A 703 -23.95 33.10 17.29
N ASP A 704 -23.61 33.12 16.03
CA ASP A 704 -23.41 34.29 15.20
C ASP A 704 -24.21 34.12 13.90
N GLU A 705 -24.96 35.14 13.49
CA GLU A 705 -25.81 35.05 12.29
C GLU A 705 -25.02 34.75 11.01
N GLN A 706 -23.76 35.17 10.92
CA GLN A 706 -22.90 34.94 9.77
C GLN A 706 -22.10 33.64 9.85
N MET A 707 -21.71 33.23 11.06
CA MET A 707 -20.87 32.05 11.30
C MET A 707 -21.66 30.82 11.80
N GLY A 708 -22.96 30.96 12.05
CA GLY A 708 -23.81 29.92 12.58
C GLY A 708 -23.35 29.40 13.95
N ALA A 709 -23.39 28.10 14.17
CA ALA A 709 -22.96 27.46 15.39
C ALA A 709 -21.42 27.16 15.44
N ARG A 710 -20.64 27.68 14.49
CA ARG A 710 -19.17 27.45 14.44
C ARG A 710 -18.43 27.98 15.67
N PRO A 711 -18.77 29.16 16.24
CA PRO A 711 -18.13 29.67 17.46
C PRO A 711 -18.45 28.84 18.71
N MET A 712 -19.56 28.08 18.72
CA MET A 712 -20.04 27.32 19.87
C MET A 712 -18.99 26.40 20.49
N ALA A 713 -18.29 25.65 19.62
CA ALA A 713 -17.25 24.71 20.09
C ALA A 713 -16.12 25.44 20.83
N ARG A 714 -15.80 26.68 20.43
CA ARG A 714 -14.79 27.52 21.07
C ARG A 714 -15.30 28.09 22.40
N VAL A 715 -16.53 28.57 22.42
CA VAL A 715 -17.16 29.08 23.66
C VAL A 715 -17.23 27.96 24.72
N ILE A 716 -17.65 26.74 24.34
CA ILE A 716 -17.65 25.59 25.23
C ILE A 716 -16.23 25.23 25.69
N GLN A 717 -15.23 25.33 24.79
CA GLN A 717 -13.84 25.04 25.17
C GLN A 717 -13.33 26.04 26.21
N GLU A 718 -13.57 27.34 25.99
CA GLU A 718 -13.06 28.41 26.86
C GLU A 718 -13.77 28.43 28.21
N HIS A 719 -15.11 28.28 28.22
CA HIS A 719 -15.93 28.52 29.43
C HIS A 719 -16.32 27.22 30.17
N ILE A 720 -16.23 26.04 29.51
CA ILE A 720 -16.56 24.79 30.18
C ILE A 720 -15.34 23.86 30.26
N LYS A 721 -14.72 23.54 29.10
CA LYS A 721 -13.66 22.50 29.08
C LYS A 721 -12.41 22.94 29.84
N THR A 722 -11.98 24.20 29.69
CA THR A 722 -10.75 24.68 30.36
C THR A 722 -10.90 24.71 31.87
N PRO A 723 -11.97 25.31 32.47
CA PRO A 723 -12.17 25.27 33.90
C PRO A 723 -12.39 23.86 34.46
N LEU A 724 -13.14 23.02 33.73
CA LEU A 724 -13.39 21.62 34.13
C LEU A 724 -12.11 20.79 34.16
N ALA A 725 -11.16 21.05 33.24
CA ALA A 725 -9.89 20.33 33.18
C ALA A 725 -9.11 20.50 34.52
N ASP A 726 -9.04 21.73 35.03
CA ASP A 726 -8.37 22.00 36.31
C ASP A 726 -9.10 21.33 37.49
N MET A 727 -10.42 21.31 37.47
CA MET A 727 -11.24 20.67 38.51
C MET A 727 -11.12 19.12 38.50
N VAL A 728 -10.98 18.54 37.31
CA VAL A 728 -10.81 17.07 37.13
C VAL A 728 -9.37 16.63 37.43
N LEU A 729 -8.38 17.49 37.18
CA LEU A 729 -6.98 17.13 37.42
C LEU A 729 -6.57 17.41 38.90
N PHE A 730 -6.95 18.53 39.43
CA PHE A 730 -6.43 19.04 40.72
C PHE A 730 -7.52 19.37 41.72
N GLY A 731 -8.79 19.54 41.27
CA GLY A 731 -9.87 20.06 42.10
C GLY A 731 -10.88 19.01 42.60
N ALA A 732 -12.13 19.45 42.80
CA ALA A 732 -13.23 18.70 43.41
C ALA A 732 -13.63 17.42 42.61
N LEU A 733 -13.38 17.36 41.28
CA LEU A 733 -13.74 16.24 40.42
C LEU A 733 -12.62 15.21 40.21
N LYS A 734 -11.54 15.28 40.98
CA LYS A 734 -10.39 14.35 40.88
C LYS A 734 -10.78 12.87 41.04
N HIS A 735 -11.83 12.58 41.77
CA HIS A 735 -12.32 11.23 42.02
C HIS A 735 -13.67 10.96 41.35
N GLY A 736 -14.08 11.80 40.46
CA GLY A 736 -15.40 11.80 39.83
C GLY A 736 -16.42 12.64 40.63
N GLY A 737 -17.61 12.80 40.11
CA GLY A 737 -18.69 13.54 40.72
C GLY A 737 -19.67 14.14 39.74
N HIS A 738 -20.68 14.78 40.23
CA HIS A 738 -21.69 15.51 39.48
C HIS A 738 -21.38 16.99 39.53
N VAL A 739 -21.34 17.62 38.34
CA VAL A 739 -21.16 19.07 38.23
C VAL A 739 -22.34 19.71 37.52
N ARG A 740 -22.91 20.72 38.12
CA ARG A 740 -23.96 21.54 37.53
C ARG A 740 -23.39 22.89 37.11
N VAL A 741 -23.54 23.21 35.81
CA VAL A 741 -23.10 24.48 35.25
C VAL A 741 -24.24 25.50 35.40
N VAL A 742 -23.96 26.61 36.05
CA VAL A 742 -24.92 27.69 36.34
C VAL A 742 -24.36 29.02 35.85
N VAL A 743 -25.20 30.05 35.74
CA VAL A 743 -24.79 31.42 35.48
C VAL A 743 -24.57 32.16 36.75
N GLU A 744 -23.42 32.77 36.95
CA GLU A 744 -23.05 33.66 38.09
C GLU A 744 -22.89 35.08 37.57
N GLY A 745 -23.56 36.04 38.25
CA GLY A 745 -23.56 37.47 37.92
C GLY A 745 -24.76 37.87 37.06
N GLU A 746 -25.07 39.13 37.01
CA GLU A 746 -26.16 39.71 36.22
C GLU A 746 -25.64 40.53 35.03
N GLY A 747 -26.35 40.48 33.92
CA GLY A 747 -26.09 41.31 32.74
C GLY A 747 -24.86 40.92 31.93
N ARG A 748 -24.10 41.93 31.43
CA ARG A 748 -22.97 41.68 30.52
C ARG A 748 -21.75 41.06 31.15
N ASP A 749 -21.59 41.08 32.46
CA ASP A 749 -20.47 40.51 33.22
C ASP A 749 -20.76 39.09 33.73
N SER A 750 -21.89 38.46 33.35
CA SER A 750 -22.25 37.10 33.72
C SER A 750 -21.23 36.09 33.19
N LYS A 751 -20.82 35.15 34.08
CA LYS A 751 -19.90 34.07 33.80
C LYS A 751 -20.53 32.69 34.14
N LEU A 752 -19.99 31.64 33.60
CA LEU A 752 -20.40 30.28 34.00
C LEU A 752 -19.70 29.90 35.28
N GLY A 753 -20.49 29.49 36.29
CA GLY A 753 -20.05 28.92 37.57
C GLY A 753 -20.30 27.41 37.60
N PHE A 754 -19.60 26.72 38.50
CA PHE A 754 -19.69 25.28 38.64
C PHE A 754 -20.11 24.92 40.06
N GLN A 755 -21.28 24.30 40.21
CA GLN A 755 -21.80 23.83 41.49
C GLN A 755 -21.66 22.31 41.59
N PHE A 756 -21.38 21.82 42.80
CA PHE A 756 -21.16 20.39 43.08
C PHE A 756 -22.25 19.93 44.07
N PRO A 757 -23.47 19.52 43.58
CA PRO A 757 -24.61 19.23 44.42
C PRO A 757 -24.38 18.07 45.40
N GLU A 758 -23.52 17.09 45.06
CA GLU A 758 -23.24 15.91 45.86
C GLU A 758 -21.96 16.03 46.72
N GLY A 759 -21.29 17.17 46.72
CA GLY A 759 -20.00 17.35 47.37
C GLY A 759 -18.89 16.47 46.67
N PRO A 760 -17.64 16.55 47.14
CA PRO A 760 -16.56 15.74 46.58
C PRO A 760 -16.81 14.26 46.84
N VAL A 761 -16.93 13.48 45.77
CA VAL A 761 -17.17 12.03 45.88
C VAL A 761 -15.96 11.35 46.52
N THR A 762 -16.19 10.70 47.70
CA THR A 762 -15.18 9.85 48.30
C THR A 762 -15.00 8.59 47.43
N PRO A 763 -13.77 8.25 47.05
CA PRO A 763 -13.54 7.08 46.19
C PRO A 763 -14.01 5.81 46.86
N LYS A 764 -14.70 4.93 46.14
CA LYS A 764 -15.11 3.62 46.64
C LYS A 764 -13.90 2.85 47.21
N PRO A 765 -14.07 2.10 48.32
CA PRO A 765 -12.97 1.41 49.00
C PRO A 765 -12.11 0.52 48.13
N GLU A 766 -12.69 -0.05 47.07
CA GLU A 766 -11.98 -0.87 46.07
C GLU A 766 -10.97 -0.08 45.25
N LYS A 767 -11.30 1.17 44.87
CA LYS A 767 -10.34 2.04 44.10
C LYS A 767 -9.21 2.54 45.00
N ILE A 768 -9.47 2.82 46.28
CA ILE A 768 -8.41 3.18 47.23
C ILE A 768 -7.43 2.02 47.43
N ALA A 769 -7.92 0.78 47.46
CA ALA A 769 -7.09 -0.41 47.58
C ALA A 769 -6.25 -0.67 46.30
N GLU A 770 -6.77 -0.37 45.12
CA GLU A 770 -6.03 -0.49 43.86
C GLU A 770 -4.99 0.62 43.68
N GLU A 771 -5.31 1.86 44.02
CA GLU A 771 -4.35 2.98 44.02
C GLU A 771 -3.27 2.81 45.07
N ALA A 772 -3.58 2.32 46.23
CA ALA A 772 -2.61 1.97 47.27
C ALA A 772 -1.68 0.81 46.81
N LYS A 773 -2.21 -0.18 46.11
CA LYS A 773 -1.40 -1.25 45.49
C LYS A 773 -0.53 -0.72 44.33
N ARG A 774 -0.99 0.25 43.53
CA ARG A 774 -0.22 0.91 42.52
C ARG A 774 0.87 1.83 43.08
N ALA A 775 0.57 2.57 44.14
CA ALA A 775 1.52 3.43 44.89
C ALA A 775 2.61 2.59 45.59
N ALA A 776 2.25 1.45 46.17
CA ALA A 776 3.19 0.51 46.80
C ALA A 776 4.13 -0.14 45.76
N ARG A 777 3.69 -0.34 44.52
CA ARG A 777 4.53 -0.82 43.41
C ARG A 777 5.48 0.26 42.84
N ARG A 778 5.26 1.56 43.13
CA ARG A 778 6.06 2.69 42.61
C ARG A 778 7.16 3.18 43.55
N LYS A 779 7.34 2.57 44.77
CA LYS A 779 8.46 2.94 45.61
C LYS A 779 9.76 2.31 45.09
N PRO A 780 10.82 3.11 44.86
CA PRO A 780 12.08 2.60 44.34
C PRO A 780 12.79 1.78 45.43
N THR A 781 13.25 0.61 45.01
CA THR A 781 14.23 -0.21 45.75
C THR A 781 15.59 0.51 45.84
N ALA A 782 15.73 1.33 46.89
CA ALA A 782 17.03 1.90 47.25
C ALA A 782 17.08 1.99 48.78
N ALA A 783 17.34 0.89 49.41
CA ALA A 783 17.96 0.79 50.78
C ALA A 783 17.93 -0.65 51.29
N ALA A 784 18.89 -1.45 50.89
CA ALA A 784 19.31 -2.63 51.66
C ALA A 784 20.73 -3.05 51.25
N LYS A 785 21.71 -2.24 51.68
CA LYS A 785 23.09 -2.70 51.90
C LYS A 785 23.48 -2.17 53.27
N ALA A 786 23.39 -3.00 54.29
CA ALA A 786 24.28 -3.04 55.44
C ALA A 786 23.75 -4.03 56.48
N ALA A 787 24.72 -4.84 56.96
CA ALA A 787 24.75 -5.63 58.18
C ALA A 787 24.37 -7.13 58.08
N LYS A 788 25.39 -7.95 57.90
CA LYS A 788 25.57 -9.22 58.66
C LYS A 788 26.09 -8.89 60.07
N PRO A 789 25.98 -9.75 61.17
CA PRO A 789 26.48 -11.12 61.16
C PRO A 789 25.72 -12.11 62.08
N GLY A 790 26.05 -13.40 61.89
CA GLY A 790 26.31 -14.30 63.02
C GLY A 790 25.40 -15.51 63.21
N ALA A 791 25.92 -16.66 62.85
CA ALA A 791 26.17 -17.87 63.61
C ALA A 791 25.06 -18.93 63.89
N LYS A 792 25.37 -20.09 63.41
CA LYS A 792 25.36 -21.43 63.99
C LYS A 792 24.17 -22.41 63.85
N ALA A 793 24.58 -23.50 63.24
CA ALA A 793 24.40 -24.91 63.59
C ALA A 793 23.12 -25.69 63.12
N GLY A 794 23.50 -26.70 62.31
CA GLY A 794 22.65 -27.81 61.86
C GLY A 794 22.30 -28.85 62.90
N PRO A 795 22.11 -30.15 62.61
CA PRO A 795 21.90 -30.86 61.33
C PRO A 795 20.78 -31.97 61.39
N LYS A 796 20.68 -32.79 60.30
CA LYS A 796 20.09 -34.17 60.20
C LYS A 796 18.67 -34.18 59.67
N SER A 797 18.25 -34.94 58.70
CA SER A 797 18.59 -36.22 58.08
C SER A 797 17.60 -36.48 56.92
N GLY A 798 18.06 -37.14 55.85
CA GLY A 798 17.23 -37.62 54.76
C GLY A 798 16.44 -38.90 55.11
N PRO A 799 15.91 -39.72 54.17
CA PRO A 799 16.19 -39.81 52.74
C PRO A 799 14.97 -40.15 51.82
N ALA A 800 15.24 -40.09 50.54
CA ALA A 800 14.78 -40.98 49.41
C ALA A 800 13.34 -40.94 48.91
N SER A 801 13.09 -40.62 47.63
CA SER A 801 12.99 -41.57 46.52
C SER A 801 12.40 -40.94 45.24
N LYS A 802 12.98 -41.34 44.12
CA LYS A 802 12.76 -41.17 42.67
C LYS A 802 11.33 -41.40 42.15
N PRO A 803 11.04 -41.33 40.79
CA PRO A 803 11.41 -40.33 39.74
C PRO A 803 10.23 -39.99 38.80
N GLY A 804 10.43 -38.87 38.04
CA GLY A 804 10.02 -38.48 36.69
C GLY A 804 8.57 -38.72 36.17
N PRO A 805 8.18 -38.18 34.99
CA PRO A 805 8.95 -37.53 33.94
C PRO A 805 8.37 -36.18 33.35
N ALA A 806 9.24 -35.50 32.67
CA ALA A 806 9.13 -34.59 31.56
C ALA A 806 7.81 -33.92 31.13
N SER A 807 7.83 -32.60 31.03
CA SER A 807 7.09 -31.88 30.00
C SER A 807 7.76 -30.54 29.62
N LYS A 808 7.70 -30.29 28.34
CA LYS A 808 8.33 -29.29 27.49
C LYS A 808 8.02 -27.85 27.88
N SER A 809 9.05 -27.03 27.85
CA SER A 809 8.99 -25.56 27.89
C SER A 809 8.80 -24.98 26.48
N GLY A 810 7.81 -24.11 26.29
CA GLY A 810 7.69 -23.22 25.12
C GLY A 810 8.05 -21.80 25.52
N PRO A 811 8.56 -20.98 24.61
CA PRO A 811 9.15 -19.67 24.94
C PRO A 811 8.10 -18.56 25.05
N LYS A 812 8.37 -17.66 25.97
CA LYS A 812 7.59 -16.44 26.25
C LYS A 812 7.94 -15.34 25.26
N SER A 813 6.90 -14.71 24.71
CA SER A 813 6.95 -13.50 23.91
C SER A 813 7.45 -12.28 24.71
N GLY A 814 8.34 -11.49 24.08
CA GLY A 814 8.85 -10.23 24.59
C GLY A 814 7.91 -9.04 24.33
N PRO A 815 8.16 -7.88 24.92
CA PRO A 815 7.23 -6.76 24.98
C PRO A 815 7.26 -5.85 23.75
N LYS A 816 6.08 -5.33 23.40
CA LYS A 816 5.86 -4.32 22.38
C LYS A 816 6.35 -2.94 22.82
N LEU A 817 7.12 -2.27 21.98
CA LEU A 817 7.50 -0.86 22.08
C LEU A 817 6.44 0.05 21.47
N PRO A 818 6.25 1.27 21.98
CA PRO A 818 5.22 2.20 21.48
C PRO A 818 5.68 2.99 20.27
N LEU A 819 4.74 3.18 19.33
CA LEU A 819 4.85 4.05 18.18
C LEU A 819 4.91 5.53 18.60
N VAL A 820 5.92 6.22 18.15
CA VAL A 820 5.99 7.69 18.14
C VAL A 820 5.36 8.19 16.85
N LYS A 821 4.39 9.09 16.99
CA LYS A 821 3.82 9.88 15.90
C LYS A 821 4.72 11.08 15.61
N VAL A 822 5.04 11.30 14.38
CA VAL A 822 5.27 12.61 13.77
C VAL A 822 4.32 12.75 12.60
#